data_88882b4d039728e09fa9168c70c0c15f
#
_entry.id   88882b4d039728e09fa9168c70c0c15f
#
_cell.length_a   1.000
_cell.length_b   1.000
_cell.length_c   1.000
_cell.angle_alpha   90.00
_cell.angle_beta   90.00
_cell.angle_gamma   90.00
#
_symmetry.space_group_name_H-M   'P 1'
#
loop_
_entity.id
_entity.type
_entity.pdbx_description
1 polymer ?
#
loop_
_entity_poly.entity_id
_entity_poly.type
_entity_poly.pdbx_seq_one_letter_code
_entity_poly.pdbx_strand_id
1 'polypeptide(L)'
;MELCQYGTRKRYIDADLKANGYVFDQTAKRNCVEEEYPVTGMPNATGTGYADYVIWGDTGKIIAVIEAKRASESADKGRNQGKLYADCIQNMQGSRPVIFYTNGFETYLWDDVTSAPRVVSGIFPQKDIDAMISRRTIVKPVSTIPINEDITNRLYQLRAVTKCCENYEKGIRKCLLVMATGTGKTRTAASVVDVMTRSQIMGRVLFLADRKELVKQAKNSFSSCLPDTTMCNLLVNKEEKNANMVFSTYPTMLNAIDNMKNSDGSRFFSPGHFSLIVIDEAHRSIFNKYKAIFEYFDACLLGLTATPKNTIHQSTYEFFDMKNNMPTDVYEYNEAVYQDHVLVPYHLIETSTKITDDGLTYEKLDEEEREQYEDEFCEDDGLVDHIPPEKINTYIFNRDTVDIMISDLMNHGIKHKNGNHVGKTIIFAQNKRHAKYIIERFDVLYPQYKGAFCKLVVCDEPYAEKNLEDFKKPDEYPFITVTVDMLETGVDVPEITNLVFAKKVYSRIKFEQMIGRGTRLCENLFGEGRDKKEFYIFDYMRNFQFFGENPKGKEPGVSIAPVSARFIRMVQIIRQLQNANYAQEEYQIIRENLVDHVVGDIQAMSTERVEVRLEARYVEQYKARQQYECLDDMNKEEIINHLAKLVVSGEKDEAAIQFDVSMYGIMLETMTGAKSLGRLKRYVVKNANILLKDSATIPDVKAKIPELTELTQETYWNQKDILKFEKTRKSLRDIMKFIPPAKVDIHYTNFADEKTLWSEGGKVDMGTSDFEDYREKVNEYIAAHRNEPAINKLLYNKPISADDYKELERIFTEELGTVEDYEMNYQDTPFGLLIRKIAKMDRDAAYAAFAAFIAKERPNAEQIHFIEQVVDYVVENGYVNNVLDLMKAPFDRPYKFSVIFTREEQLEFVKIINQIKDNAVIA
;
A
#
# COMPACT_ATOMS: atom_id res chain seq x y z
N MET A 1 -15.84 -3.09 32.59
CA MET A 1 -15.53 -2.44 33.89
C MET A 1 -14.85 -1.12 33.57
N GLU A 2 -15.48 0.02 33.82
CA GLU A 2 -14.87 1.32 33.61
C GLU A 2 -13.70 1.52 34.58
N LEU A 3 -12.49 1.58 34.05
CA LEU A 3 -11.31 1.91 34.85
C LEU A 3 -11.36 3.39 35.26
N CYS A 4 -11.19 3.67 36.56
CA CYS A 4 -10.94 5.03 37.01
C CYS A 4 -9.60 5.55 36.47
N GLN A 5 -9.33 6.85 36.56
CA GLN A 5 -8.08 7.46 36.10
C GLN A 5 -6.85 6.78 36.70
N TYR A 6 -6.88 6.49 38.01
CA TYR A 6 -5.80 5.75 38.68
C TYR A 6 -5.60 4.33 38.09
N GLY A 7 -6.70 3.58 37.82
CA GLY A 7 -6.60 2.28 37.17
C GLY A 7 -6.02 2.36 35.75
N THR A 8 -6.38 3.38 34.97
CA THR A 8 -5.81 3.65 33.64
C THR A 8 -4.31 3.92 33.72
N ARG A 9 -3.88 4.78 34.67
CA ARG A 9 -2.46 5.09 34.90
C ARG A 9 -1.67 3.83 35.19
N LYS A 10 -2.07 3.04 36.18
CA LYS A 10 -1.34 1.85 36.64
C LYS A 10 -1.28 0.73 35.59
N ARG A 11 -2.36 0.53 34.84
CA ARG A 11 -2.45 -0.59 33.89
C ARG A 11 -1.79 -0.31 32.54
N TYR A 12 -1.92 0.92 32.01
CA TYR A 12 -1.50 1.22 30.64
C TYR A 12 -0.30 2.19 30.62
N ILE A 13 -0.38 3.32 31.33
CA ILE A 13 0.64 4.39 31.26
C ILE A 13 1.93 3.95 31.96
N ASP A 14 1.83 3.43 33.20
CA ASP A 14 3.02 2.92 33.91
C ASP A 14 3.69 1.77 33.16
N ALA A 15 2.90 0.90 32.51
CA ALA A 15 3.43 -0.18 31.69
C ALA A 15 4.21 0.35 30.49
N ASP A 16 3.69 1.37 29.80
CA ASP A 16 4.37 2.01 28.67
C ASP A 16 5.65 2.72 29.12
N LEU A 17 5.64 3.46 30.22
CA LEU A 17 6.81 4.10 30.81
C LEU A 17 7.90 3.07 31.15
N LYS A 18 7.55 1.98 31.84
CA LYS A 18 8.50 0.89 32.16
C LYS A 18 9.05 0.24 30.91
N ALA A 19 8.23 0.01 29.89
CA ALA A 19 8.66 -0.54 28.62
C ALA A 19 9.66 0.38 27.88
N ASN A 20 9.66 1.68 28.17
CA ASN A 20 10.63 2.65 27.65
C ASN A 20 11.84 2.88 28.60
N GLY A 21 11.98 2.08 29.65
CA GLY A 21 13.12 2.08 30.55
C GLY A 21 13.03 3.10 31.68
N TYR A 22 11.85 3.65 31.96
CA TYR A 22 11.67 4.57 33.08
C TYR A 22 11.54 3.86 34.42
N VAL A 23 12.11 4.49 35.48
CA VAL A 23 12.04 4.07 36.88
C VAL A 23 11.21 5.10 37.66
N PHE A 24 10.35 4.60 38.55
CA PHE A 24 9.53 5.38 39.46
C PHE A 24 10.26 5.55 40.81
N ASP A 25 11.53 5.96 40.75
CA ASP A 25 12.38 6.16 41.94
C ASP A 25 12.92 7.59 41.92
N GLN A 26 12.47 8.40 42.87
CA GLN A 26 12.89 9.80 43.01
C GLN A 26 14.40 9.99 43.30
N THR A 27 15.10 8.93 43.69
CA THR A 27 16.55 8.95 43.90
C THR A 27 17.35 8.66 42.64
N ALA A 28 16.70 8.14 41.57
CA ALA A 28 17.35 7.85 40.31
C ALA A 28 17.72 9.15 39.58
N LYS A 29 18.96 9.26 39.09
CA LYS A 29 19.40 10.44 38.33
C LYS A 29 19.14 10.35 36.82
N ARG A 30 18.69 9.20 36.31
CA ARG A 30 18.42 8.94 34.87
C ARG A 30 17.16 8.15 34.70
N ASN A 31 16.45 8.41 33.62
CA ASN A 31 15.18 7.78 33.29
C ASN A 31 14.17 7.82 34.45
N CYS A 32 14.12 8.93 35.18
CA CYS A 32 13.27 9.10 36.36
C CYS A 32 11.92 9.72 35.96
N VAL A 33 10.85 9.11 36.44
CA VAL A 33 9.48 9.63 36.38
C VAL A 33 9.00 9.88 37.81
N GLU A 34 8.43 11.05 38.01
CA GLU A 34 7.78 11.42 39.29
C GLU A 34 6.26 11.55 39.05
N GLU A 35 5.47 10.92 39.91
CA GLU A 35 4.01 10.98 39.89
C GLU A 35 3.49 12.14 40.77
N GLU A 36 2.31 12.69 40.39
CA GLU A 36 1.63 13.73 41.15
C GLU A 36 2.53 14.92 41.52
N TYR A 37 3.31 15.38 40.54
CA TYR A 37 4.28 16.44 40.75
C TYR A 37 3.61 17.80 41.00
N PRO A 38 3.89 18.51 42.14
CA PRO A 38 3.29 19.79 42.45
C PRO A 38 3.81 20.90 41.54
N VAL A 39 2.91 21.58 40.86
CA VAL A 39 3.21 22.70 39.96
C VAL A 39 2.64 23.99 40.57
N THR A 40 3.44 25.04 40.61
CA THR A 40 3.06 26.36 41.14
C THR A 40 2.82 27.36 40.01
N GLY A 41 1.98 28.37 40.25
CA GLY A 41 1.64 29.39 39.25
C GLY A 41 0.40 29.06 38.42
N MET A 42 -0.39 28.09 38.86
CA MET A 42 -1.66 27.73 38.19
C MET A 42 -2.69 28.84 38.28
N PRO A 43 -3.54 29.05 37.25
CA PRO A 43 -4.59 30.08 37.25
C PRO A 43 -5.83 29.58 38.00
N ASN A 44 -5.65 29.15 39.26
CA ASN A 44 -6.71 28.70 40.15
C ASN A 44 -6.57 29.38 41.50
N ALA A 45 -7.55 29.25 42.38
CA ALA A 45 -7.58 29.94 43.69
C ALA A 45 -6.40 29.57 44.60
N THR A 46 -5.82 28.38 44.47
CA THR A 46 -4.67 27.90 45.26
C THR A 46 -3.33 28.25 44.65
N GLY A 47 -3.30 28.64 43.37
CA GLY A 47 -2.07 28.86 42.61
C GLY A 47 -1.23 27.61 42.42
N THR A 48 -1.78 26.40 42.72
CA THR A 48 -1.07 25.12 42.66
C THR A 48 -1.90 24.08 41.91
N GLY A 49 -1.22 23.12 41.28
CA GLY A 49 -1.80 21.95 40.62
C GLY A 49 -0.86 20.76 40.76
N TYR A 50 -1.28 19.62 40.29
CA TYR A 50 -0.48 18.39 40.29
C TYR A 50 -0.48 17.81 38.87
N ALA A 51 0.71 17.73 38.24
CA ALA A 51 0.88 17.02 37.00
C ALA A 51 0.86 15.51 37.26
N ASP A 52 0.11 14.75 36.50
CA ASP A 52 0.02 13.29 36.72
C ASP A 52 1.38 12.62 36.69
N TYR A 53 2.26 12.99 35.72
CA TYR A 53 3.68 12.61 35.70
C TYR A 53 4.56 13.73 35.17
N VAL A 54 5.81 13.78 35.62
CA VAL A 54 6.89 14.53 35.00
C VAL A 54 8.08 13.62 34.72
N ILE A 55 8.80 13.90 33.64
CA ILE A 55 10.03 13.21 33.28
C ILE A 55 11.20 14.15 33.47
N TRP A 56 12.21 13.69 34.22
CA TRP A 56 13.42 14.42 34.48
C TRP A 56 14.50 14.13 33.43
N GLY A 57 15.22 15.16 32.99
CA GLY A 57 16.39 15.07 32.13
C GLY A 57 17.71 14.99 32.89
N ASP A 58 18.80 14.68 32.20
CA ASP A 58 20.15 14.55 32.78
C ASP A 58 20.65 15.86 33.42
N THR A 59 20.10 17.00 33.03
CA THR A 59 20.46 18.32 33.58
C THR A 59 19.72 18.64 34.88
N GLY A 60 18.88 17.73 35.40
CA GLY A 60 18.05 17.97 36.59
C GLY A 60 16.88 18.93 36.35
N LYS A 61 16.48 19.11 35.08
CA LYS A 61 15.28 19.84 34.65
C LYS A 61 14.22 18.86 34.17
N ILE A 62 12.96 19.26 34.36
CA ILE A 62 11.82 18.51 33.81
C ILE A 62 11.81 18.72 32.30
N ILE A 63 11.86 17.61 31.52
CA ILE A 63 11.92 17.62 30.07
C ILE A 63 10.58 17.26 29.44
N ALA A 64 9.69 16.60 30.19
CA ALA A 64 8.33 16.32 29.72
C ALA A 64 7.33 16.35 30.87
N VAL A 65 6.08 16.70 30.53
CA VAL A 65 4.90 16.56 31.38
C VAL A 65 3.91 15.63 30.69
N ILE A 66 3.28 14.76 31.48
CA ILE A 66 2.28 13.81 30.97
C ILE A 66 0.98 14.05 31.75
N GLU A 67 -0.08 14.31 31.01
CA GLU A 67 -1.43 14.43 31.52
C GLU A 67 -2.24 13.18 31.15
N ALA A 68 -2.81 12.52 32.14
CA ALA A 68 -3.57 11.27 31.97
C ALA A 68 -5.08 11.52 32.07
N LYS A 69 -5.82 10.82 31.23
CA LYS A 69 -7.30 10.76 31.31
C LYS A 69 -7.77 9.33 31.51
N ARG A 70 -9.04 9.14 31.84
CA ARG A 70 -9.64 7.78 31.93
C ARG A 70 -9.65 7.11 30.57
N ALA A 71 -9.51 5.81 30.55
CA ALA A 71 -9.55 5.00 29.32
C ALA A 71 -10.85 5.18 28.52
N SER A 72 -11.96 5.52 29.18
CA SER A 72 -13.26 5.80 28.56
C SER A 72 -13.41 7.23 28.04
N GLU A 73 -12.44 8.12 28.27
CA GLU A 73 -12.47 9.51 27.84
C GLU A 73 -11.49 9.75 26.69
N SER A 74 -11.78 10.78 25.87
CA SER A 74 -10.82 11.21 24.86
C SER A 74 -9.55 11.77 25.52
N ALA A 75 -8.39 11.36 25.03
CA ALA A 75 -7.11 11.89 25.48
C ALA A 75 -6.99 13.40 25.28
N ASP A 76 -7.63 13.96 24.25
CA ASP A 76 -7.59 15.40 23.91
C ASP A 76 -8.15 16.31 25.01
N LYS A 77 -8.99 15.79 25.91
CA LYS A 77 -9.41 16.53 27.11
C LYS A 77 -8.24 16.94 28.01
N GLY A 78 -7.10 16.21 27.93
CA GLY A 78 -5.88 16.53 28.69
C GLY A 78 -5.02 17.64 28.08
N ARG A 79 -5.26 18.02 26.83
CA ARG A 79 -4.43 18.96 26.07
C ARG A 79 -4.21 20.30 26.74
N ASN A 80 -5.29 20.99 27.13
CA ASN A 80 -5.21 22.30 27.74
C ASN A 80 -4.57 22.26 29.12
N GLN A 81 -4.84 21.22 29.90
CA GLN A 81 -4.28 21.02 31.23
C GLN A 81 -2.78 20.73 31.15
N GLY A 82 -2.36 19.85 30.24
CA GLY A 82 -0.94 19.59 29.98
C GLY A 82 -0.17 20.83 29.52
N LYS A 83 -0.79 21.68 28.70
CA LYS A 83 -0.20 22.98 28.33
C LYS A 83 -0.02 23.91 29.51
N LEU A 84 -1.03 24.06 30.37
CA LEU A 84 -0.93 24.89 31.58
C LEU A 84 0.19 24.40 32.49
N TYR A 85 0.34 23.11 32.69
CA TYR A 85 1.44 22.57 33.48
C TYR A 85 2.81 22.87 32.85
N ALA A 86 2.92 22.74 31.52
CA ALA A 86 4.14 23.08 30.81
C ALA A 86 4.48 24.57 30.92
N ASP A 87 3.47 25.49 30.90
CA ASP A 87 3.63 26.93 31.12
C ASP A 87 4.20 27.20 32.53
N CYS A 88 3.63 26.57 33.55
CA CYS A 88 4.05 26.70 34.93
C CYS A 88 5.48 26.15 35.15
N ILE A 89 5.76 24.94 34.61
CA ILE A 89 7.08 24.32 34.70
C ILE A 89 8.13 25.18 33.98
N GLN A 90 7.82 25.76 32.82
CA GLN A 90 8.71 26.71 32.16
C GLN A 90 9.02 27.94 33.04
N ASN A 91 8.02 28.48 33.73
CA ASN A 91 8.22 29.62 34.67
C ASN A 91 9.07 29.21 35.88
N MET A 92 8.96 27.95 36.34
CA MET A 92 9.73 27.43 37.50
C MET A 92 11.22 27.19 37.18
N GLN A 93 11.53 26.69 35.98
CA GLN A 93 12.89 26.21 35.65
C GLN A 93 13.53 26.89 34.43
N GLY A 94 12.83 27.78 33.72
CA GLY A 94 13.34 28.51 32.55
C GLY A 94 13.49 27.68 31.27
N SER A 95 12.96 26.47 31.24
CA SER A 95 12.95 25.59 30.00
C SER A 95 11.59 24.99 29.79
N ARG A 96 11.15 24.97 28.53
CA ARG A 96 9.86 24.43 28.10
C ARG A 96 9.89 22.91 28.00
N PRO A 97 9.13 22.12 28.82
CA PRO A 97 9.02 20.69 28.66
C PRO A 97 8.20 20.33 27.43
N VAL A 98 8.37 19.13 26.93
CA VAL A 98 7.49 18.50 25.92
C VAL A 98 6.21 18.02 26.62
N ILE A 99 5.08 18.08 25.93
CA ILE A 99 3.78 17.72 26.48
C ILE A 99 3.33 16.37 25.90
N PHE A 100 2.99 15.43 26.78
CA PHE A 100 2.23 14.24 26.43
C PHE A 100 0.86 14.31 27.10
N TYR A 101 -0.16 13.89 26.39
CA TYR A 101 -1.47 13.66 27.00
C TYR A 101 -2.06 12.36 26.46
N THR A 102 -2.64 11.56 27.37
CA THR A 102 -3.00 10.16 27.05
C THR A 102 -4.18 9.66 27.88
N ASN A 103 -4.94 8.71 27.31
CA ASN A 103 -5.94 7.93 28.04
C ASN A 103 -5.52 6.46 28.18
N GLY A 104 -4.25 6.14 27.91
CA GLY A 104 -3.69 4.79 27.93
C GLY A 104 -3.85 4.01 26.62
N PHE A 105 -4.78 4.39 25.74
CA PHE A 105 -4.94 3.81 24.40
C PHE A 105 -4.44 4.76 23.31
N GLU A 106 -4.77 6.04 23.46
CA GLU A 106 -4.33 7.10 22.57
C GLU A 106 -3.33 7.98 23.31
N THR A 107 -2.15 8.17 22.74
CA THR A 107 -1.12 9.06 23.28
C THR A 107 -0.79 10.12 22.25
N TYR A 108 -0.82 11.38 22.68
CA TYR A 108 -0.43 12.53 21.89
C TYR A 108 0.88 13.10 22.40
N LEU A 109 1.71 13.46 21.45
CA LEU A 109 2.95 14.22 21.67
C LEU A 109 2.76 15.63 21.15
N TRP A 110 3.12 16.62 22.00
CA TRP A 110 3.05 18.01 21.62
C TRP A 110 4.30 18.77 22.07
N ASP A 111 5.17 19.05 21.14
CA ASP A 111 6.21 20.05 21.30
C ASP A 111 5.68 21.38 20.80
N ASP A 112 5.00 22.14 21.66
CA ASP A 112 4.30 23.37 21.30
C ASP A 112 5.21 24.54 20.91
N VAL A 113 6.52 24.34 20.98
CA VAL A 113 7.52 25.26 20.45
C VAL A 113 7.73 25.06 18.94
N THR A 114 7.63 23.83 18.45
CA THR A 114 8.04 23.46 17.08
C THR A 114 6.92 22.89 16.22
N SER A 115 5.87 22.31 16.81
CA SER A 115 4.87 21.56 16.05
C SER A 115 3.50 21.50 16.70
N ALA A 116 2.47 21.24 15.90
CA ALA A 116 1.14 20.87 16.38
C ALA A 116 1.16 19.50 17.09
N PRO A 117 0.17 19.21 17.97
CA PRO A 117 0.04 17.91 18.59
C PRO A 117 -0.21 16.80 17.56
N ARG A 118 0.36 15.60 17.82
CA ARG A 118 0.19 14.43 16.97
C ARG A 118 0.09 13.14 17.78
N VAL A 119 -0.59 12.17 17.22
CA VAL A 119 -0.69 10.82 17.81
C VAL A 119 0.65 10.09 17.69
N VAL A 120 1.06 9.44 18.78
CA VAL A 120 2.25 8.60 18.86
C VAL A 120 1.91 7.24 19.49
N SER A 121 2.68 6.21 19.21
CA SER A 121 2.42 4.84 19.70
C SER A 121 2.79 4.63 21.18
N GLY A 122 3.34 5.64 21.85
CA GLY A 122 3.71 5.59 23.27
C GLY A 122 4.58 6.75 23.68
N ILE A 123 4.95 6.81 24.96
CA ILE A 123 5.79 7.85 25.54
C ILE A 123 7.25 7.58 25.15
N PHE A 124 7.99 8.63 24.81
CA PHE A 124 9.39 8.49 24.37
C PHE A 124 10.33 8.33 25.56
N PRO A 125 11.44 7.60 25.44
CA PRO A 125 12.50 7.54 26.46
C PRO A 125 13.21 8.91 26.56
N GLN A 126 13.81 9.16 27.72
CA GLN A 126 14.51 10.41 28.05
C GLN A 126 15.43 10.90 26.93
N LYS A 127 16.30 10.03 26.41
CA LYS A 127 17.25 10.37 25.34
C LYS A 127 16.61 10.92 24.06
N ASP A 128 15.42 10.44 23.70
CA ASP A 128 14.72 10.88 22.48
C ASP A 128 14.03 12.22 22.73
N ILE A 129 13.51 12.45 23.94
CA ILE A 129 12.97 13.75 24.38
C ILE A 129 14.07 14.80 24.46
N ASP A 130 15.23 14.49 25.07
CA ASP A 130 16.39 15.38 25.12
C ASP A 130 16.87 15.75 23.72
N ALA A 131 16.90 14.80 22.79
CA ALA A 131 17.23 15.06 21.38
C ALA A 131 16.23 15.99 20.71
N MET A 132 14.92 15.86 20.99
CA MET A 132 13.88 16.76 20.48
C MET A 132 14.08 18.19 21.01
N ILE A 133 14.28 18.34 22.30
CA ILE A 133 14.49 19.66 22.93
C ILE A 133 15.76 20.33 22.39
N SER A 134 16.84 19.55 22.23
CA SER A 134 18.11 20.06 21.69
C SER A 134 17.93 20.59 20.26
N ARG A 135 17.13 19.94 19.43
CA ARG A 135 16.84 20.39 18.07
C ARG A 135 16.20 21.76 17.98
N ARG A 136 15.43 22.18 18.98
CA ARG A 136 14.80 23.53 19.00
C ARG A 136 15.81 24.67 18.79
N THR A 137 17.09 24.45 19.14
CA THR A 137 18.14 25.49 19.08
C THR A 137 19.23 25.23 18.05
N ILE A 138 19.40 23.98 17.59
CA ILE A 138 20.51 23.61 16.70
C ILE A 138 20.10 23.48 15.23
N VAL A 139 18.78 23.41 14.94
CA VAL A 139 18.26 23.32 13.59
C VAL A 139 18.70 24.53 12.74
N LYS A 140 19.16 24.25 11.53
CA LYS A 140 19.56 25.22 10.53
C LYS A 140 18.55 25.22 9.39
N PRO A 141 18.19 26.39 8.82
CA PRO A 141 17.33 26.46 7.65
C PRO A 141 17.91 25.63 6.48
N VAL A 142 17.06 24.86 5.82
CA VAL A 142 17.45 24.01 4.69
C VAL A 142 18.11 24.84 3.58
N SER A 143 17.62 26.06 3.33
CA SER A 143 18.18 26.99 2.35
C SER A 143 19.66 27.36 2.60
N THR A 144 20.16 27.15 3.82
CA THR A 144 21.57 27.40 4.17
C THR A 144 22.47 26.18 4.00
N ILE A 145 21.90 25.03 3.66
CA ILE A 145 22.64 23.77 3.49
C ILE A 145 22.74 23.47 2.00
N PRO A 146 23.92 23.62 1.38
CA PRO A 146 24.08 23.30 -0.04
C PRO A 146 23.92 21.79 -0.26
N ILE A 147 23.25 21.42 -1.36
CA ILE A 147 23.18 20.01 -1.80
C ILE A 147 24.59 19.59 -2.22
N ASN A 148 25.00 18.39 -1.81
CA ASN A 148 26.30 17.85 -2.19
C ASN A 148 26.25 17.29 -3.62
N GLU A 149 26.94 17.95 -4.56
CA GLU A 149 26.95 17.59 -5.98
C GLU A 149 27.69 16.27 -6.26
N ASP A 150 28.58 15.81 -5.38
CA ASP A 150 29.20 14.48 -5.48
C ASP A 150 28.17 13.36 -5.27
N ILE A 151 27.07 13.64 -4.55
CA ILE A 151 25.97 12.69 -4.37
C ILE A 151 24.99 12.81 -5.53
N THR A 152 24.50 14.04 -5.82
CA THR A 152 23.51 14.30 -6.86
C THR A 152 23.82 15.61 -7.57
N ASN A 153 23.97 15.55 -8.90
CA ASN A 153 24.28 16.71 -9.74
C ASN A 153 23.34 16.92 -10.94
N ARG A 154 22.36 16.02 -11.14
CA ARG A 154 21.39 16.13 -12.24
C ARG A 154 20.22 17.01 -11.81
N LEU A 155 19.76 17.88 -12.72
CA LEU A 155 18.73 18.89 -12.42
C LEU A 155 17.46 18.31 -11.80
N TYR A 156 16.95 17.20 -12.34
CA TYR A 156 15.75 16.55 -11.79
C TYR A 156 15.99 16.00 -10.37
N GLN A 157 17.19 15.50 -10.06
CA GLN A 157 17.55 15.05 -8.71
C GLN A 157 17.63 16.22 -7.74
N LEU A 158 18.28 17.32 -8.14
CA LEU A 158 18.36 18.53 -7.33
C LEU A 158 16.96 19.09 -7.03
N ARG A 159 16.06 19.12 -8.04
CA ARG A 159 14.66 19.52 -7.89
C ARG A 159 13.93 18.64 -6.87
N ALA A 160 14.04 17.32 -6.98
CA ALA A 160 13.41 16.38 -6.08
C ALA A 160 13.92 16.51 -4.63
N VAL A 161 15.25 16.67 -4.44
CA VAL A 161 15.86 16.88 -3.11
C VAL A 161 15.35 18.18 -2.51
N THR A 162 15.37 19.29 -3.26
CA THR A 162 14.91 20.60 -2.80
C THR A 162 13.45 20.54 -2.33
N LYS A 163 12.55 19.99 -3.16
CA LYS A 163 11.12 19.85 -2.80
C LYS A 163 10.89 19.03 -1.54
N CYS A 164 11.59 17.90 -1.40
CA CYS A 164 11.46 17.07 -0.21
C CYS A 164 11.95 17.81 1.05
N CYS A 165 13.13 18.42 0.99
CA CYS A 165 13.73 19.10 2.13
C CYS A 165 12.90 20.31 2.57
N GLU A 166 12.40 21.11 1.62
CA GLU A 166 11.48 22.22 1.93
C GLU A 166 10.17 21.76 2.54
N ASN A 167 9.60 20.65 2.04
CA ASN A 167 8.39 20.08 2.62
C ASN A 167 8.59 19.67 4.08
N TYR A 168 9.69 18.98 4.39
CA TYR A 168 9.98 18.58 5.77
C TYR A 168 10.24 19.81 6.68
N GLU A 169 10.92 20.85 6.19
CA GLU A 169 11.11 22.10 6.94
C GLU A 169 9.79 22.80 7.24
N LYS A 170 8.83 22.76 6.30
CA LYS A 170 7.46 23.27 6.46
C LYS A 170 6.57 22.40 7.35
N GLY A 171 7.08 21.28 7.88
CA GLY A 171 6.35 20.35 8.72
C GLY A 171 5.49 19.32 7.97
N ILE A 172 5.58 19.24 6.63
CA ILE A 172 4.96 18.18 5.84
C ILE A 172 5.78 16.91 6.08
N ARG A 173 5.15 15.89 6.67
CA ARG A 173 5.88 14.72 7.20
C ARG A 173 6.06 13.58 6.19
N LYS A 174 5.41 13.64 5.04
CA LYS A 174 5.40 12.56 4.06
C LYS A 174 5.74 13.10 2.67
N CYS A 175 6.73 12.49 2.03
CA CYS A 175 7.13 12.78 0.66
C CYS A 175 7.14 11.49 -0.16
N LEU A 176 6.69 11.57 -1.42
CA LEU A 176 6.71 10.48 -2.38
C LEU A 176 7.44 10.94 -3.65
N LEU A 177 8.49 10.22 -4.01
CA LEU A 177 9.24 10.44 -5.25
C LEU A 177 8.91 9.33 -6.25
N VAL A 178 8.40 9.72 -7.40
CA VAL A 178 8.19 8.86 -8.55
C VAL A 178 9.34 9.07 -9.50
N MET A 179 10.20 8.06 -9.65
CA MET A 179 11.39 8.16 -10.51
C MET A 179 11.58 6.85 -11.28
N ALA A 180 11.74 6.92 -12.59
CA ALA A 180 11.96 5.76 -13.44
C ALA A 180 13.12 4.89 -12.93
N THR A 181 13.07 3.59 -13.21
CA THR A 181 14.17 2.69 -12.87
C THR A 181 15.45 3.15 -13.60
N GLY A 182 16.53 3.30 -12.86
CA GLY A 182 17.79 3.70 -13.48
C GLY A 182 18.16 5.17 -13.33
N THR A 183 17.25 6.01 -12.86
CA THR A 183 17.47 7.46 -12.74
C THR A 183 18.14 7.90 -11.44
N GLY A 184 18.51 6.94 -10.57
CA GLY A 184 19.27 7.23 -9.35
C GLY A 184 18.41 7.49 -8.10
N LYS A 185 17.24 6.88 -7.95
CA LYS A 185 16.37 6.98 -6.77
C LYS A 185 17.14 6.90 -5.44
N THR A 186 18.00 5.90 -5.28
CA THR A 186 18.77 5.67 -4.05
C THR A 186 19.75 6.82 -3.76
N ARG A 187 20.39 7.41 -4.80
CA ARG A 187 21.27 8.57 -4.65
C ARG A 187 20.49 9.82 -4.28
N THR A 188 19.33 10.03 -4.91
CA THR A 188 18.42 11.13 -4.56
C THR A 188 17.99 11.05 -3.09
N ALA A 189 17.60 9.85 -2.62
CA ALA A 189 17.28 9.64 -1.22
C ALA A 189 18.48 9.88 -0.30
N ALA A 190 19.69 9.45 -0.69
CA ALA A 190 20.90 9.72 0.09
C ALA A 190 21.18 11.22 0.20
N SER A 191 20.95 12.00 -0.86
CA SER A 191 21.09 13.45 -0.86
C SER A 191 20.04 14.11 0.05
N VAL A 192 18.79 13.65 0.06
CA VAL A 192 17.77 14.14 1.02
C VAL A 192 18.23 13.87 2.46
N VAL A 193 18.72 12.64 2.74
CA VAL A 193 19.23 12.27 4.07
C VAL A 193 20.42 13.16 4.47
N ASP A 194 21.34 13.42 3.56
CA ASP A 194 22.50 14.29 3.79
C ASP A 194 22.07 15.70 4.21
N VAL A 195 21.24 16.36 3.39
CA VAL A 195 20.75 17.72 3.67
C VAL A 195 20.00 17.76 5.02
N MET A 196 19.07 16.82 5.23
CA MET A 196 18.23 16.81 6.43
C MET A 196 19.02 16.50 7.72
N THR A 197 20.08 15.70 7.61
CA THR A 197 20.99 15.41 8.74
C THR A 197 21.90 16.59 9.05
N ARG A 198 22.48 17.24 8.03
CA ARG A 198 23.35 18.43 8.21
C ARG A 198 22.58 19.66 8.70
N SER A 199 21.28 19.77 8.33
CA SER A 199 20.38 20.79 8.87
C SER A 199 19.96 20.51 10.34
N GLN A 200 20.25 19.32 10.87
CA GLN A 200 19.83 18.85 12.19
C GLN A 200 18.30 18.71 12.38
N ILE A 201 17.51 18.83 11.30
CA ILE A 201 16.07 18.58 11.32
C ILE A 201 15.81 17.11 11.61
N MET A 202 16.58 16.21 11.00
CA MET A 202 16.48 14.77 11.20
C MET A 202 17.75 14.20 11.85
N GLY A 203 17.56 13.19 12.69
CA GLY A 203 18.64 12.47 13.36
C GLY A 203 18.86 11.10 12.74
N ARG A 204 18.34 10.04 13.41
CA ARG A 204 18.50 8.66 12.93
C ARG A 204 17.51 8.35 11.81
N VAL A 205 17.97 7.56 10.82
CA VAL A 205 17.23 7.19 9.64
C VAL A 205 17.06 5.67 9.58
N LEU A 206 15.86 5.22 9.24
CA LEU A 206 15.56 3.84 8.91
C LEU A 206 15.35 3.70 7.41
N PHE A 207 16.04 2.76 6.77
CA PHE A 207 15.79 2.35 5.39
C PHE A 207 15.10 0.99 5.37
N LEU A 208 13.97 0.90 4.68
CA LEU A 208 13.19 -0.33 4.55
C LEU A 208 13.07 -0.77 3.09
N ALA A 209 13.33 -2.05 2.85
CA ALA A 209 13.08 -2.69 1.56
C ALA A 209 12.47 -4.09 1.77
N ASP A 210 11.86 -4.64 0.71
CA ASP A 210 11.16 -5.93 0.78
C ASP A 210 12.14 -7.13 0.84
N ARG A 211 13.29 -7.04 0.15
CA ARG A 211 14.26 -8.14 -0.02
C ARG A 211 15.61 -7.84 0.63
N LYS A 212 16.27 -8.91 1.10
CA LYS A 212 17.59 -8.83 1.74
C LYS A 212 18.67 -8.24 0.82
N GLU A 213 18.62 -8.60 -0.46
CA GLU A 213 19.54 -8.13 -1.49
C GLU A 213 19.42 -6.62 -1.69
N LEU A 214 18.17 -6.08 -1.73
CA LEU A 214 17.91 -4.65 -1.81
C LEU A 214 18.45 -3.90 -0.60
N VAL A 215 18.28 -4.45 0.60
CA VAL A 215 18.83 -3.88 1.84
C VAL A 215 20.36 -3.81 1.78
N LYS A 216 21.03 -4.89 1.32
CA LYS A 216 22.50 -4.92 1.15
C LYS A 216 22.97 -3.90 0.11
N GLN A 217 22.31 -3.85 -1.03
CA GLN A 217 22.65 -2.93 -2.11
C GLN A 217 22.44 -1.47 -1.71
N ALA A 218 21.31 -1.16 -1.08
CA ALA A 218 21.02 0.17 -0.57
C ALA A 218 22.08 0.61 0.44
N LYS A 219 22.42 -0.23 1.42
CA LYS A 219 23.47 0.07 2.38
C LYS A 219 24.80 0.40 1.69
N ASN A 220 25.22 -0.39 0.70
CA ASN A 220 26.45 -0.15 -0.05
C ASN A 220 26.40 1.19 -0.81
N SER A 221 25.28 1.50 -1.47
CA SER A 221 25.08 2.77 -2.19
C SER A 221 25.11 3.96 -1.24
N PHE A 222 24.43 3.87 -0.09
CA PHE A 222 24.47 4.92 0.92
C PHE A 222 25.86 5.08 1.54
N SER A 223 26.58 3.98 1.79
CA SER A 223 27.95 4.05 2.32
C SER A 223 28.93 4.74 1.37
N SER A 224 28.74 4.59 0.05
CA SER A 224 29.56 5.33 -0.93
C SER A 224 29.17 6.81 -1.02
N CYS A 225 27.91 7.16 -0.80
CA CYS A 225 27.42 8.54 -0.82
C CYS A 225 27.68 9.29 0.50
N LEU A 226 27.65 8.62 1.64
CA LEU A 226 27.72 9.16 3.00
C LEU A 226 28.77 8.42 3.83
N PRO A 227 30.06 8.52 3.49
CA PRO A 227 31.14 7.71 4.10
C PRO A 227 31.30 7.96 5.61
N ASP A 228 30.99 9.15 6.09
CA ASP A 228 31.12 9.54 7.49
C ASP A 228 29.91 9.14 8.36
N THR A 229 28.88 8.52 7.77
CA THR A 229 27.65 8.14 8.47
C THR A 229 27.76 6.69 8.95
N THR A 230 27.53 6.47 10.25
CA THR A 230 27.48 5.09 10.79
C THR A 230 26.25 4.37 10.29
N MET A 231 26.44 3.14 9.75
CA MET A 231 25.38 2.37 9.10
C MET A 231 25.33 0.93 9.58
N CYS A 232 24.16 0.49 10.00
CA CYS A 232 23.88 -0.87 10.45
C CYS A 232 22.97 -1.61 9.49
N ASN A 233 23.32 -2.85 9.12
CA ASN A 233 22.38 -3.79 8.51
C ASN A 233 21.83 -4.72 9.58
N LEU A 234 20.58 -4.53 9.96
CA LEU A 234 19.90 -5.25 11.05
C LEU A 234 19.73 -6.75 10.76
N LEU A 235 19.84 -7.17 9.51
CA LEU A 235 19.80 -8.58 9.10
C LEU A 235 21.06 -9.36 9.53
N VAL A 236 22.20 -8.64 9.66
CA VAL A 236 23.51 -9.24 9.93
C VAL A 236 23.99 -8.89 11.33
N ASN A 237 23.91 -7.63 11.70
CA ASN A 237 24.41 -7.13 12.99
C ASN A 237 23.32 -6.36 13.75
N LYS A 238 22.89 -6.91 14.88
CA LYS A 238 21.87 -6.31 15.75
C LYS A 238 22.46 -5.42 16.85
N GLU A 239 23.75 -5.49 17.09
CA GLU A 239 24.41 -4.76 18.18
C GLU A 239 24.61 -3.29 17.84
N GLU A 240 24.75 -2.95 16.56
CA GLU A 240 24.95 -1.58 16.08
C GLU A 240 23.65 -0.78 15.84
N LYS A 241 22.57 -1.13 16.51
CA LYS A 241 21.26 -0.50 16.36
C LYS A 241 21.23 1.02 16.57
N ASN A 242 22.22 1.58 17.26
CA ASN A 242 22.34 3.02 17.49
C ASN A 242 23.08 3.77 16.37
N ALA A 243 23.44 3.09 15.28
CA ALA A 243 23.95 3.73 14.09
C ALA A 243 23.01 4.85 13.60
N ASN A 244 23.59 5.85 12.98
CA ASN A 244 22.81 6.96 12.43
C ASN A 244 21.83 6.51 11.35
N MET A 245 22.17 5.43 10.64
CA MET A 245 21.31 4.84 9.64
C MET A 245 21.19 3.32 9.81
N VAL A 246 19.98 2.82 9.90
CA VAL A 246 19.66 1.39 10.03
C VAL A 246 18.95 0.91 8.78
N PHE A 247 19.42 -0.20 8.22
CA PHE A 247 18.86 -0.86 7.05
C PHE A 247 18.20 -2.16 7.45
N SER A 248 16.97 -2.40 7.02
CA SER A 248 16.21 -3.60 7.38
C SER A 248 15.21 -4.02 6.32
N THR A 249 14.78 -5.29 6.39
CA THR A 249 13.52 -5.69 5.73
C THR A 249 12.34 -5.45 6.67
N TYR A 250 11.13 -5.34 6.11
CA TYR A 250 9.89 -5.16 6.90
C TYR A 250 9.70 -6.26 7.95
N PRO A 251 9.80 -7.58 7.60
CA PRO A 251 9.65 -8.65 8.60
C PRO A 251 10.67 -8.57 9.74
N THR A 252 11.93 -8.23 9.41
CA THR A 252 13.00 -8.11 10.42
C THR A 252 12.75 -6.94 11.35
N MET A 253 12.28 -5.80 10.82
CA MET A 253 11.97 -4.63 11.64
C MET A 253 10.77 -4.89 12.54
N LEU A 254 9.68 -5.51 12.01
CA LEU A 254 8.51 -5.88 12.80
C LEU A 254 8.90 -6.83 13.95
N ASN A 255 9.73 -7.84 13.66
CA ASN A 255 10.26 -8.74 14.68
C ASN A 255 11.13 -8.01 15.73
N ALA A 256 11.89 -6.99 15.33
CA ALA A 256 12.68 -6.19 16.25
C ALA A 256 11.79 -5.35 17.19
N ILE A 257 10.68 -4.83 16.70
CA ILE A 257 9.70 -4.08 17.52
C ILE A 257 8.97 -5.01 18.50
N ASP A 258 8.58 -6.21 18.06
CA ASP A 258 7.72 -7.11 18.85
C ASP A 258 8.52 -7.95 19.86
N ASN A 259 9.61 -8.57 19.41
CA ASN A 259 10.24 -9.67 20.16
C ASN A 259 11.62 -9.31 20.75
N MET A 260 12.24 -8.23 20.27
CA MET A 260 13.55 -7.86 20.77
C MET A 260 13.45 -6.87 21.94
N LYS A 261 14.29 -7.07 22.94
CA LYS A 261 14.42 -6.18 24.11
C LYS A 261 15.88 -5.81 24.33
N ASN A 262 16.10 -4.70 25.01
CA ASN A 262 17.42 -4.32 25.51
C ASN A 262 17.79 -5.17 26.74
N SER A 263 19.04 -5.12 27.17
CA SER A 263 19.52 -5.83 28.34
C SER A 263 18.81 -5.45 29.65
N ASP A 264 18.25 -4.25 29.71
CA ASP A 264 17.44 -3.73 30.83
C ASP A 264 15.95 -4.08 30.71
N GLY A 265 15.54 -4.86 29.71
CA GLY A 265 14.15 -5.23 29.43
C GLY A 265 13.34 -4.17 28.69
N SER A 266 13.91 -3.00 28.40
CA SER A 266 13.23 -1.96 27.64
C SER A 266 13.08 -2.32 26.16
N ARG A 267 12.24 -1.58 25.43
CA ARG A 267 12.02 -1.75 23.97
C ARG A 267 13.34 -1.65 23.21
N PHE A 268 13.55 -2.54 22.26
CA PHE A 268 14.75 -2.53 21.43
C PHE A 268 14.89 -1.23 20.63
N PHE A 269 13.81 -0.82 19.97
CA PHE A 269 13.64 0.52 19.40
C PHE A 269 12.46 1.22 20.09
N SER A 270 12.66 2.46 20.48
CA SER A 270 11.59 3.33 21.00
C SER A 270 10.75 3.91 19.88
N PRO A 271 9.51 4.39 20.15
CA PRO A 271 8.69 5.09 19.17
C PRO A 271 9.37 6.30 18.52
N GLY A 272 10.19 7.04 19.26
CA GLY A 272 10.94 8.22 18.80
C GLY A 272 12.34 7.92 18.25
N HIS A 273 12.71 6.63 18.08
CA HIS A 273 14.08 6.26 17.72
C HIS A 273 14.54 6.79 16.36
N PHE A 274 13.68 6.73 15.36
CA PHE A 274 13.94 7.23 14.01
C PHE A 274 13.17 8.51 13.75
N SER A 275 13.79 9.44 13.04
CA SER A 275 13.17 10.70 12.61
C SER A 275 12.77 10.69 11.13
N LEU A 276 13.33 9.78 10.33
CA LEU A 276 13.00 9.55 8.93
C LEU A 276 12.98 8.05 8.63
N ILE A 277 11.98 7.60 7.88
CA ILE A 277 11.93 6.28 7.27
C ILE A 277 11.95 6.45 5.76
N VAL A 278 12.95 5.88 5.11
CA VAL A 278 13.05 5.77 3.65
C VAL A 278 12.47 4.42 3.24
N ILE A 279 11.51 4.46 2.34
CA ILE A 279 10.73 3.31 1.88
C ILE A 279 11.05 3.08 0.41
N ASP A 280 11.78 2.00 0.12
CA ASP A 280 12.04 1.60 -1.27
C ASP A 280 10.87 0.76 -1.80
N GLU A 281 10.56 0.95 -3.08
CA GLU A 281 9.40 0.35 -3.76
C GLU A 281 8.09 0.58 -2.99
N ALA A 282 7.77 1.86 -2.77
CA ALA A 282 6.62 2.31 -1.99
C ALA A 282 5.29 2.04 -2.72
N HIS A 283 4.83 0.78 -2.73
CA HIS A 283 3.59 0.37 -3.35
C HIS A 283 2.63 -0.36 -2.36
N ARG A 284 1.35 -0.46 -2.73
CA ARG A 284 0.20 -0.86 -1.89
C ARG A 284 0.40 -2.09 -0.99
N SER A 285 0.99 -3.16 -1.51
CA SER A 285 1.08 -4.44 -0.78
C SER A 285 1.87 -4.32 0.53
N ILE A 286 2.86 -3.43 0.58
CA ILE A 286 3.72 -3.18 1.73
C ILE A 286 2.96 -2.45 2.84
N PHE A 287 2.17 -1.43 2.48
CA PHE A 287 1.46 -0.62 3.47
C PHE A 287 0.39 -1.40 4.21
N ASN A 288 -0.36 -2.25 3.51
CA ASN A 288 -1.42 -3.06 4.14
C ASN A 288 -0.85 -4.09 5.12
N LYS A 289 0.30 -4.69 4.80
CA LYS A 289 0.88 -5.77 5.60
C LYS A 289 1.74 -5.27 6.77
N TYR A 290 2.44 -4.13 6.59
CA TYR A 290 3.43 -3.63 7.54
C TYR A 290 3.11 -2.24 8.08
N LYS A 291 1.85 -1.81 7.99
CA LYS A 291 1.34 -0.51 8.44
C LYS A 291 1.77 -0.20 9.88
N ALA A 292 1.76 -1.20 10.74
CA ALA A 292 2.13 -1.07 12.14
C ALA A 292 3.54 -0.52 12.37
N ILE A 293 4.50 -0.75 11.47
CA ILE A 293 5.86 -0.19 11.58
C ILE A 293 5.79 1.34 11.47
N PHE A 294 5.00 1.86 10.52
CA PHE A 294 4.85 3.28 10.25
C PHE A 294 4.00 4.00 11.31
N GLU A 295 3.07 3.29 11.94
CA GLU A 295 2.27 3.78 13.07
C GLU A 295 3.03 3.70 14.39
N TYR A 296 4.01 2.80 14.49
CA TYR A 296 4.85 2.67 15.68
C TYR A 296 5.87 3.80 15.81
N PHE A 297 6.61 4.11 14.72
CA PHE A 297 7.65 5.15 14.75
C PHE A 297 7.06 6.53 14.43
N ASP A 298 7.36 7.50 15.28
CA ASP A 298 7.08 8.91 15.03
C ASP A 298 8.11 9.51 14.07
N ALA A 299 8.13 9.07 12.83
CA ALA A 299 9.09 9.47 11.82
C ALA A 299 8.43 10.14 10.61
N CYS A 300 9.18 11.01 9.93
CA CYS A 300 8.84 11.43 8.58
C CYS A 300 9.03 10.28 7.60
N LEU A 301 8.29 10.28 6.49
CA LEU A 301 8.35 9.21 5.48
C LEU A 301 8.86 9.76 4.14
N LEU A 302 9.81 9.07 3.54
CA LEU A 302 10.25 9.27 2.16
C LEU A 302 9.98 8.01 1.35
N GLY A 303 8.95 8.02 0.54
CA GLY A 303 8.63 6.93 -0.39
C GLY A 303 9.38 7.09 -1.70
N LEU A 304 9.96 5.99 -2.20
CA LEU A 304 10.59 5.89 -3.51
C LEU A 304 9.83 4.85 -4.33
N THR A 305 9.44 5.18 -5.53
CA THR A 305 8.81 4.22 -6.45
C THR A 305 9.23 4.48 -7.90
N ALA A 306 9.31 3.40 -8.67
CA ALA A 306 9.48 3.49 -10.12
C ALA A 306 8.14 3.42 -10.86
N THR A 307 7.05 3.13 -10.14
CA THR A 307 5.71 3.03 -10.71
C THR A 307 5.29 4.40 -11.25
N PRO A 308 4.89 4.51 -12.53
CA PRO A 308 4.41 5.75 -13.10
C PRO A 308 3.26 6.35 -12.31
N LYS A 309 3.21 7.69 -12.28
CA LYS A 309 2.23 8.47 -11.50
C LYS A 309 0.79 7.98 -11.70
N ASN A 310 0.39 7.73 -12.94
CA ASN A 310 -0.96 7.32 -13.33
C ASN A 310 -1.30 5.86 -13.00
N THR A 311 -0.33 5.04 -12.67
CA THR A 311 -0.53 3.63 -12.30
C THR A 311 -0.38 3.39 -10.79
N ILE A 312 0.00 4.41 -10.02
CA ILE A 312 0.05 4.33 -8.56
C ILE A 312 -1.35 4.13 -8.00
N HIS A 313 -1.51 3.14 -7.14
CA HIS A 313 -2.80 2.88 -6.51
C HIS A 313 -3.20 4.02 -5.56
N GLN A 314 -4.48 4.39 -5.56
CA GLN A 314 -5.02 5.47 -4.72
C GLN A 314 -4.66 5.30 -3.22
N SER A 315 -4.65 4.08 -2.71
CA SER A 315 -4.24 3.81 -1.32
C SER A 315 -2.79 4.19 -0.99
N THR A 316 -1.90 4.24 -1.99
CA THR A 316 -0.52 4.74 -1.81
C THR A 316 -0.53 6.26 -1.63
N TYR A 317 -1.31 6.97 -2.44
CA TYR A 317 -1.48 8.41 -2.30
C TYR A 317 -2.13 8.79 -0.96
N GLU A 318 -3.15 8.03 -0.54
CA GLU A 318 -3.80 8.21 0.77
C GLU A 318 -2.80 7.96 1.91
N PHE A 319 -1.96 6.92 1.82
CA PHE A 319 -0.94 6.62 2.82
C PHE A 319 0.09 7.76 2.95
N PHE A 320 0.47 8.39 1.84
CA PHE A 320 1.40 9.52 1.85
C PHE A 320 0.71 10.87 2.05
N ASP A 321 -0.60 10.92 2.31
CA ASP A 321 -1.41 12.14 2.47
C ASP A 321 -1.32 13.07 1.24
N MET A 322 -1.16 12.51 0.04
CA MET A 322 -1.01 13.25 -1.21
C MET A 322 -2.36 13.73 -1.71
N LYS A 323 -2.57 15.04 -1.64
CA LYS A 323 -3.78 15.67 -2.18
C LYS A 323 -3.75 15.58 -3.71
N ASN A 324 -4.92 15.33 -4.32
CA ASN A 324 -5.12 15.28 -5.77
C ASN A 324 -4.22 14.24 -6.50
N ASN A 325 -3.79 13.19 -5.79
CA ASN A 325 -2.92 12.15 -6.33
C ASN A 325 -1.62 12.69 -6.96
N MET A 326 -1.07 13.77 -6.39
CA MET A 326 0.16 14.39 -6.85
C MET A 326 1.33 14.00 -5.96
N PRO A 327 2.33 13.25 -6.46
CA PRO A 327 3.57 12.99 -5.74
C PRO A 327 4.35 14.28 -5.45
N THR A 328 5.30 14.22 -4.52
CA THR A 328 6.19 15.35 -4.22
C THR A 328 7.01 15.77 -5.44
N ASP A 329 7.56 14.81 -6.18
CA ASP A 329 8.19 15.04 -7.48
C ASP A 329 8.06 13.80 -8.37
N VAL A 330 8.07 14.04 -9.70
CA VAL A 330 7.91 13.02 -10.74
C VAL A 330 9.04 13.16 -11.75
N TYR A 331 9.64 12.02 -12.12
CA TYR A 331 10.59 11.91 -13.21
C TYR A 331 10.45 10.57 -13.90
N GLU A 332 9.74 10.56 -15.03
CA GLU A 332 9.30 9.35 -15.71
C GLU A 332 10.26 8.91 -16.82
N TYR A 333 10.00 7.71 -17.37
CA TYR A 333 10.85 7.07 -18.37
C TYR A 333 11.02 7.91 -19.65
N ASN A 334 9.93 8.49 -20.16
CA ASN A 334 9.97 9.27 -21.40
C ASN A 334 10.84 10.53 -21.26
N GLU A 335 10.74 11.25 -20.13
CA GLU A 335 11.59 12.39 -19.81
C GLU A 335 13.07 11.97 -19.74
N ALA A 336 13.35 10.85 -19.03
CA ALA A 336 14.70 10.34 -18.84
C ALA A 336 15.36 9.83 -20.14
N VAL A 337 14.59 9.27 -21.08
CA VAL A 337 15.11 8.74 -22.36
C VAL A 337 15.18 9.80 -23.43
N TYR A 338 14.09 10.54 -23.65
CA TYR A 338 13.94 11.38 -24.85
C TYR A 338 14.27 12.85 -24.62
N GLN A 339 14.21 13.34 -23.38
CA GLN A 339 14.55 14.73 -23.05
C GLN A 339 15.97 14.83 -22.50
N ASP A 340 16.25 14.11 -21.40
CA ASP A 340 17.52 14.25 -20.68
C ASP A 340 18.60 13.24 -21.12
N HIS A 341 18.25 12.22 -21.89
CA HIS A 341 19.15 11.16 -22.36
C HIS A 341 19.97 10.48 -21.25
N VAL A 342 19.38 10.30 -20.07
CA VAL A 342 20.00 9.61 -18.91
C VAL A 342 19.70 8.13 -18.86
N LEU A 343 18.82 7.65 -19.73
CA LEU A 343 18.52 6.26 -19.99
C LEU A 343 18.56 5.99 -21.49
N VAL A 344 18.70 4.70 -21.90
CA VAL A 344 18.61 4.28 -23.29
C VAL A 344 17.21 3.75 -23.63
N PRO A 345 16.71 4.02 -24.84
CA PRO A 345 15.45 3.47 -25.33
C PRO A 345 15.55 1.95 -25.57
N TYR A 346 14.41 1.29 -25.60
CA TYR A 346 14.32 -0.09 -26.07
C TYR A 346 13.92 -0.16 -27.55
N HIS A 347 14.34 -1.24 -28.20
CA HIS A 347 13.83 -1.68 -29.50
C HIS A 347 12.99 -2.94 -29.27
N LEU A 348 11.70 -2.86 -29.59
CA LEU A 348 10.76 -3.97 -29.37
C LEU A 348 10.73 -4.90 -30.58
N ILE A 349 10.82 -6.19 -30.32
CA ILE A 349 10.59 -7.28 -31.25
C ILE A 349 9.43 -8.10 -30.69
N GLU A 350 8.24 -7.85 -31.19
CA GLU A 350 7.07 -8.69 -30.86
C GLU A 350 7.12 -9.95 -31.72
N THR A 351 7.12 -11.09 -31.09
CA THR A 351 7.21 -12.39 -31.74
C THR A 351 6.32 -13.39 -30.99
N SER A 352 5.75 -14.33 -31.74
CA SER A 352 4.96 -15.42 -31.17
C SER A 352 5.04 -16.64 -32.06
N THR A 353 4.64 -17.77 -31.49
CA THR A 353 4.53 -19.01 -32.22
C THR A 353 3.08 -19.49 -32.23
N LYS A 354 2.73 -20.39 -33.12
CA LYS A 354 1.38 -20.95 -33.24
C LYS A 354 0.91 -21.59 -31.93
N ILE A 355 1.81 -22.30 -31.25
CA ILE A 355 1.50 -22.93 -29.95
C ILE A 355 1.31 -21.89 -28.84
N THR A 356 2.09 -20.82 -28.83
CA THR A 356 1.91 -19.75 -27.83
C THR A 356 0.67 -18.90 -28.06
N ASP A 357 0.19 -18.81 -29.32
CA ASP A 357 -0.99 -18.03 -29.68
C ASP A 357 -2.29 -18.83 -29.57
N ASP A 358 -2.32 -20.02 -30.16
CA ASP A 358 -3.53 -20.83 -30.32
C ASP A 358 -3.65 -21.96 -29.28
N GLY A 359 -2.55 -22.33 -28.62
CA GLY A 359 -2.46 -23.54 -27.80
C GLY A 359 -2.34 -24.78 -28.71
N LEU A 360 -2.71 -25.94 -28.17
CA LEU A 360 -2.68 -27.21 -28.90
C LEU A 360 -4.10 -27.73 -29.12
N THR A 361 -4.47 -28.03 -30.37
CA THR A 361 -5.78 -28.58 -30.74
C THR A 361 -5.59 -29.90 -31.46
N TYR A 362 -6.13 -30.99 -30.92
CA TYR A 362 -5.96 -32.35 -31.43
C TYR A 362 -6.26 -32.47 -32.92
N GLU A 363 -7.33 -31.87 -33.41
CA GLU A 363 -7.72 -31.95 -34.83
C GLU A 363 -6.70 -31.33 -35.81
N LYS A 364 -5.87 -30.37 -35.32
CA LYS A 364 -4.89 -29.63 -36.12
C LYS A 364 -3.51 -30.30 -36.15
N LEU A 365 -3.30 -31.39 -35.42
CA LEU A 365 -2.04 -32.12 -35.33
C LEU A 365 -1.92 -33.15 -36.47
N ASP A 366 -0.70 -33.43 -36.90
CA ASP A 366 -0.44 -34.52 -37.86
C ASP A 366 -0.56 -35.91 -37.19
N GLU A 367 -0.30 -36.98 -37.95
CA GLU A 367 -0.54 -38.36 -37.50
C GLU A 367 0.43 -38.79 -36.38
N GLU A 368 1.72 -38.37 -36.45
CA GLU A 368 2.75 -38.63 -35.41
C GLU A 368 2.50 -37.77 -34.15
N GLU A 369 2.11 -36.52 -34.33
CA GLU A 369 1.77 -35.61 -33.26
C GLU A 369 0.51 -36.05 -32.51
N ARG A 370 -0.49 -36.62 -33.19
CA ARG A 370 -1.70 -37.16 -32.55
C ARG A 370 -1.39 -38.32 -31.64
N GLU A 371 -0.51 -39.24 -32.09
CA GLU A 371 -0.08 -40.36 -31.27
C GLU A 371 0.62 -39.86 -29.99
N GLN A 372 1.51 -38.88 -30.09
CA GLN A 372 2.14 -38.22 -28.93
C GLN A 372 1.12 -37.50 -28.04
N TYR A 373 0.14 -36.83 -28.65
CA TYR A 373 -0.90 -36.09 -27.90
C TYR A 373 -1.80 -37.06 -27.13
N GLU A 374 -2.16 -38.20 -27.72
CA GLU A 374 -2.94 -39.25 -27.07
C GLU A 374 -2.18 -39.85 -25.87
N ASP A 375 -0.88 -40.15 -26.05
CA ASP A 375 -0.03 -40.68 -24.99
C ASP A 375 0.14 -39.71 -23.80
N GLU A 376 0.24 -38.40 -24.05
CA GLU A 376 0.52 -37.38 -23.02
C GLU A 376 -0.74 -36.81 -22.39
N PHE A 377 -1.89 -36.75 -23.08
CA PHE A 377 -3.07 -36.02 -22.67
C PHE A 377 -4.38 -36.85 -22.66
N CYS A 378 -4.31 -38.20 -22.77
CA CYS A 378 -5.46 -39.04 -22.52
C CYS A 378 -5.64 -39.22 -21.00
N GLU A 379 -6.67 -38.62 -20.43
CA GLU A 379 -7.06 -38.82 -19.04
C GLU A 379 -8.15 -39.90 -18.91
N ASP A 380 -8.43 -40.38 -17.70
CA ASP A 380 -9.49 -41.38 -17.42
C ASP A 380 -10.87 -40.96 -17.95
N ASP A 381 -11.12 -39.66 -18.13
CA ASP A 381 -12.37 -39.05 -18.58
C ASP A 381 -12.40 -38.84 -20.14
N GLY A 382 -11.34 -39.23 -20.86
CA GLY A 382 -11.21 -39.11 -22.30
C GLY A 382 -10.10 -38.16 -22.78
N LEU A 383 -9.97 -38.01 -24.11
CA LEU A 383 -8.98 -37.17 -24.74
C LEU A 383 -9.37 -35.68 -24.58
N VAL A 384 -8.45 -34.84 -24.22
CA VAL A 384 -8.65 -33.39 -24.15
C VAL A 384 -8.59 -32.78 -25.55
N ASP A 385 -9.66 -32.27 -26.11
CA ASP A 385 -9.70 -31.76 -27.48
C ASP A 385 -8.83 -30.53 -27.72
N HIS A 386 -8.66 -29.67 -26.70
CA HIS A 386 -7.90 -28.42 -26.81
C HIS A 386 -7.20 -28.06 -25.53
N ILE A 387 -5.92 -27.71 -25.62
CA ILE A 387 -5.10 -27.18 -24.57
C ILE A 387 -4.90 -25.70 -24.81
N PRO A 388 -5.41 -24.83 -23.93
CA PRO A 388 -5.34 -23.38 -24.12
C PRO A 388 -3.92 -22.82 -23.93
N PRO A 389 -3.60 -21.67 -24.55
CA PRO A 389 -2.27 -21.03 -24.51
C PRO A 389 -1.74 -20.77 -23.09
N GLU A 390 -2.61 -20.54 -22.10
CA GLU A 390 -2.22 -20.25 -20.72
C GLU A 390 -1.53 -21.44 -20.02
N LYS A 391 -1.73 -22.66 -20.51
CA LYS A 391 -1.06 -23.85 -20.01
C LYS A 391 0.35 -24.01 -20.57
N ILE A 392 0.62 -23.43 -21.75
CA ILE A 392 1.94 -23.43 -22.39
C ILE A 392 2.94 -22.64 -21.53
N ASN A 393 4.15 -23.14 -21.41
CA ASN A 393 5.20 -22.62 -20.53
C ASN A 393 4.87 -22.67 -19.02
N THR A 394 3.65 -23.05 -18.66
CA THR A 394 3.23 -23.22 -17.25
C THR A 394 3.37 -24.68 -16.82
N TYR A 395 2.80 -25.60 -17.58
CA TYR A 395 2.78 -27.04 -17.34
C TYR A 395 3.21 -27.86 -18.56
N ILE A 396 3.15 -27.27 -19.75
CA ILE A 396 3.53 -27.92 -21.01
C ILE A 396 4.71 -27.14 -21.57
N PHE A 397 5.82 -27.84 -21.76
CA PHE A 397 7.07 -27.33 -22.28
C PHE A 397 7.37 -27.95 -23.63
N ASN A 398 7.08 -27.21 -24.70
CA ASN A 398 7.29 -27.68 -26.03
C ASN A 398 8.72 -27.38 -26.53
N ARG A 399 9.40 -28.37 -27.07
CA ARG A 399 10.78 -28.27 -27.52
C ARG A 399 10.96 -27.19 -28.58
N ASP A 400 10.20 -27.27 -29.65
CA ASP A 400 10.37 -26.38 -30.79
C ASP A 400 10.07 -24.92 -30.46
N THR A 401 9.08 -24.70 -29.62
CA THR A 401 8.75 -23.35 -29.09
C THR A 401 9.95 -22.70 -28.39
N VAL A 402 10.61 -23.46 -27.51
CA VAL A 402 11.78 -22.98 -26.76
C VAL A 402 13.00 -22.85 -27.67
N ASP A 403 13.20 -23.77 -28.58
CA ASP A 403 14.31 -23.75 -29.53
C ASP A 403 14.23 -22.56 -30.50
N ILE A 404 13.01 -22.21 -30.97
CA ILE A 404 12.75 -20.99 -31.77
C ILE A 404 13.14 -19.76 -30.96
N MET A 405 12.69 -19.65 -29.71
CA MET A 405 12.99 -18.50 -28.83
C MET A 405 14.50 -18.33 -28.61
N ILE A 406 15.22 -19.42 -28.32
CA ILE A 406 16.67 -19.40 -28.10
C ILE A 406 17.38 -19.03 -29.41
N SER A 407 16.98 -19.62 -30.53
CA SER A 407 17.59 -19.36 -31.84
C SER A 407 17.39 -17.91 -32.29
N ASP A 408 16.22 -17.37 -32.10
CA ASP A 408 15.91 -15.95 -32.38
C ASP A 408 16.79 -14.99 -31.56
N LEU A 409 16.90 -15.23 -30.28
CA LEU A 409 17.80 -14.46 -29.42
C LEU A 409 19.24 -14.52 -29.91
N MET A 410 19.73 -15.73 -30.18
CA MET A 410 21.12 -15.95 -30.63
C MET A 410 21.41 -15.38 -32.00
N ASN A 411 20.43 -15.30 -32.89
CA ASN A 411 20.59 -14.75 -34.23
C ASN A 411 20.40 -13.23 -34.28
N HIS A 412 19.37 -12.70 -33.64
CA HIS A 412 18.90 -11.32 -33.79
C HIS A 412 19.23 -10.42 -32.59
N GLY A 413 19.58 -10.98 -31.41
CA GLY A 413 19.96 -10.21 -30.25
C GLY A 413 21.21 -9.37 -30.46
N ILE A 414 21.30 -8.22 -29.78
CA ILE A 414 22.48 -7.36 -29.78
C ILE A 414 23.69 -8.19 -29.34
N LYS A 415 24.74 -8.19 -30.17
CA LYS A 415 25.95 -8.98 -29.95
C LYS A 415 26.91 -8.28 -28.97
N HIS A 416 27.70 -9.08 -28.28
CA HIS A 416 28.84 -8.62 -27.53
C HIS A 416 29.86 -7.92 -28.44
N LYS A 417 30.74 -7.09 -27.90
CA LYS A 417 31.76 -6.33 -28.65
C LYS A 417 32.59 -7.15 -29.65
N ASN A 418 32.74 -8.45 -29.39
CA ASN A 418 33.47 -9.37 -30.26
C ASN A 418 32.64 -9.89 -31.46
N GLY A 419 31.34 -9.63 -31.50
CA GLY A 419 30.43 -10.10 -32.56
C GLY A 419 30.10 -11.60 -32.55
N ASN A 420 30.78 -12.42 -31.73
CA ASN A 420 30.71 -13.87 -31.78
C ASN A 420 29.50 -14.48 -31.08
N HIS A 421 28.91 -13.74 -30.14
CA HIS A 421 27.76 -14.17 -29.32
C HIS A 421 26.94 -12.97 -28.87
N VAL A 422 25.77 -13.21 -28.32
CA VAL A 422 24.89 -12.16 -27.76
C VAL A 422 25.53 -11.50 -26.54
N GLY A 423 25.20 -10.25 -26.30
CA GLY A 423 25.57 -9.51 -25.10
C GLY A 423 24.83 -10.01 -23.87
N LYS A 424 25.03 -9.35 -22.72
CA LYS A 424 24.34 -9.72 -21.47
C LYS A 424 22.83 -9.69 -21.68
N THR A 425 22.18 -10.81 -21.33
CA THR A 425 20.77 -11.08 -21.62
C THR A 425 20.07 -11.62 -20.39
N ILE A 426 18.84 -11.17 -20.14
CA ILE A 426 17.94 -11.77 -19.15
C ILE A 426 16.75 -12.41 -19.87
N ILE A 427 16.48 -13.68 -19.57
CA ILE A 427 15.27 -14.40 -20.01
C ILE A 427 14.34 -14.54 -18.80
N PHE A 428 13.14 -13.99 -18.88
CA PHE A 428 12.11 -14.09 -17.85
C PHE A 428 11.21 -15.29 -18.14
N ALA A 429 11.36 -16.36 -17.36
CA ALA A 429 10.61 -17.59 -17.51
C ALA A 429 9.34 -17.60 -16.63
N GLN A 430 8.35 -18.38 -17.03
CA GLN A 430 7.04 -18.47 -16.35
C GLN A 430 7.16 -19.04 -14.93
N ASN A 431 7.97 -20.10 -14.76
CA ASN A 431 8.25 -20.73 -13.48
C ASN A 431 9.65 -21.38 -13.49
N LYS A 432 10.06 -21.92 -12.33
CA LYS A 432 11.38 -22.52 -12.13
C LYS A 432 11.66 -23.72 -13.07
N ARG A 433 10.64 -24.52 -13.40
CA ARG A 433 10.74 -25.66 -14.31
C ARG A 433 10.97 -25.19 -15.74
N HIS A 434 10.18 -24.21 -16.18
CA HIS A 434 10.39 -23.57 -17.48
C HIS A 434 11.81 -22.99 -17.60
N ALA A 435 12.29 -22.31 -16.54
CA ALA A 435 13.63 -21.76 -16.52
C ALA A 435 14.72 -22.85 -16.68
N LYS A 436 14.58 -23.99 -16.00
CA LYS A 436 15.50 -25.13 -16.13
C LYS A 436 15.44 -25.72 -17.54
N TYR A 437 14.24 -25.88 -18.08
CA TYR A 437 14.06 -26.43 -19.45
C TYR A 437 14.70 -25.54 -20.52
N ILE A 438 14.57 -24.21 -20.40
CA ILE A 438 15.26 -23.28 -21.31
C ILE A 438 16.79 -23.49 -21.27
N ILE A 439 17.38 -23.70 -20.09
CA ILE A 439 18.82 -23.92 -19.96
C ILE A 439 19.22 -25.27 -20.58
N GLU A 440 18.46 -26.33 -20.31
CA GLU A 440 18.70 -27.67 -20.91
C GLU A 440 18.64 -27.60 -22.43
N ARG A 441 17.64 -26.90 -22.99
CA ARG A 441 17.55 -26.71 -24.45
C ARG A 441 18.70 -25.88 -24.98
N PHE A 442 19.10 -24.82 -24.28
CA PHE A 442 20.26 -24.00 -24.67
C PHE A 442 21.54 -24.83 -24.74
N ASP A 443 21.81 -25.67 -23.74
CA ASP A 443 23.01 -26.52 -23.70
C ASP A 443 23.02 -27.59 -24.79
N VAL A 444 21.84 -28.08 -25.22
CA VAL A 444 21.69 -29.00 -26.36
C VAL A 444 21.97 -28.28 -27.67
N LEU A 445 21.44 -27.07 -27.89
CA LEU A 445 21.59 -26.31 -29.15
C LEU A 445 22.99 -25.72 -29.29
N TYR A 446 23.65 -25.35 -28.17
CA TYR A 446 24.94 -24.67 -28.13
C TYR A 446 25.96 -25.40 -27.24
N PRO A 447 26.31 -26.68 -27.55
CA PRO A 447 27.19 -27.51 -26.69
C PRO A 447 28.63 -26.97 -26.57
N GLN A 448 29.04 -26.08 -27.48
CA GLN A 448 30.35 -25.44 -27.44
C GLN A 448 30.59 -24.58 -26.19
N TYR A 449 29.55 -24.12 -25.52
CA TYR A 449 29.66 -23.30 -24.30
C TYR A 449 29.75 -24.14 -23.02
N LYS A 450 29.61 -25.45 -23.09
CA LYS A 450 29.80 -26.41 -21.96
C LYS A 450 29.02 -26.04 -20.71
N GLY A 451 27.80 -25.53 -20.85
CA GLY A 451 26.93 -25.11 -19.75
C GLY A 451 27.37 -23.87 -18.98
N ALA A 452 28.34 -23.08 -19.48
CA ALA A 452 28.82 -21.88 -18.78
C ALA A 452 28.07 -20.60 -19.21
N PHE A 453 27.55 -20.57 -20.43
CA PHE A 453 27.02 -19.38 -21.07
C PHE A 453 25.64 -18.95 -20.56
N CYS A 454 24.76 -19.92 -20.29
CA CYS A 454 23.40 -19.74 -19.83
C CYS A 454 23.24 -20.34 -18.42
N LYS A 455 22.79 -19.52 -17.44
CA LYS A 455 22.70 -19.93 -16.03
C LYS A 455 21.38 -19.56 -15.39
N LEU A 456 20.97 -20.38 -14.41
CA LEU A 456 19.76 -20.16 -13.61
C LEU A 456 20.04 -19.16 -12.47
N VAL A 457 19.14 -18.16 -12.35
CA VAL A 457 19.15 -17.20 -11.25
C VAL A 457 17.73 -17.07 -10.70
N VAL A 458 17.37 -17.96 -9.77
CA VAL A 458 16.07 -17.99 -9.10
C VAL A 458 16.26 -18.19 -7.61
N CYS A 459 15.29 -17.72 -6.80
CA CYS A 459 15.29 -17.96 -5.37
C CYS A 459 15.32 -19.47 -5.05
N ASP A 460 15.93 -19.83 -3.92
CA ASP A 460 16.04 -21.22 -3.41
C ASP A 460 16.88 -22.19 -4.28
N GLU A 461 17.66 -21.68 -5.23
CA GLU A 461 18.65 -22.49 -5.95
C GLU A 461 20.05 -22.31 -5.38
N PRO A 462 20.79 -23.41 -5.17
CA PRO A 462 22.17 -23.40 -4.73
C PRO A 462 23.04 -22.55 -5.57
N TYR A 463 23.70 -21.77 -5.70
CA TYR A 463 24.52 -21.00 -6.63
C TYR A 463 23.83 -19.80 -7.33
N ALA A 464 22.57 -19.50 -7.02
CA ALA A 464 21.89 -18.36 -7.67
C ALA A 464 22.62 -17.04 -7.39
N GLU A 465 23.05 -16.80 -6.16
CA GLU A 465 23.82 -15.60 -5.78
C GLU A 465 25.18 -15.55 -6.51
N LYS A 466 25.88 -16.67 -6.59
CA LYS A 466 27.16 -16.75 -7.31
C LYS A 466 26.97 -16.49 -8.80
N ASN A 467 26.00 -17.13 -9.42
CA ASN A 467 25.68 -16.91 -10.84
C ASN A 467 25.31 -15.43 -11.12
N LEU A 468 24.63 -14.78 -10.19
CA LEU A 468 24.31 -13.35 -10.27
C LEU A 468 25.57 -12.48 -10.15
N GLU A 469 26.44 -12.75 -9.20
CA GLU A 469 27.70 -12.00 -9.04
C GLU A 469 28.63 -12.19 -10.27
N ASP A 470 28.69 -13.41 -10.82
CA ASP A 470 29.42 -13.66 -12.07
C ASP A 470 28.76 -12.97 -13.27
N PHE A 471 27.43 -12.90 -13.35
CA PHE A 471 26.70 -12.17 -14.39
C PHE A 471 26.96 -10.66 -14.38
N LYS A 472 27.21 -10.07 -13.23
CA LYS A 472 27.56 -8.64 -13.09
C LYS A 472 28.92 -8.26 -13.69
N LYS A 473 29.79 -9.24 -13.96
CA LYS A 473 31.11 -8.99 -14.56
C LYS A 473 30.93 -8.82 -16.08
N PRO A 474 31.38 -7.73 -16.67
CA PRO A 474 31.04 -7.38 -18.07
C PRO A 474 31.42 -8.41 -19.12
N ASP A 475 32.64 -8.95 -19.04
CA ASP A 475 33.24 -9.78 -20.06
C ASP A 475 33.38 -11.28 -19.66
N GLU A 476 32.76 -11.68 -18.54
CA GLU A 476 32.80 -13.03 -18.02
C GLU A 476 31.46 -13.78 -18.20
N TYR A 477 31.53 -15.12 -18.22
CA TYR A 477 30.32 -15.95 -18.18
C TYR A 477 29.60 -15.84 -16.82
N PRO A 478 28.26 -15.97 -16.80
CA PRO A 478 27.36 -16.19 -17.92
C PRO A 478 27.03 -14.91 -18.69
N PHE A 479 26.71 -15.07 -19.98
CA PHE A 479 26.12 -13.98 -20.77
C PHE A 479 24.60 -13.99 -20.76
N ILE A 480 24.00 -15.18 -20.60
CA ILE A 480 22.54 -15.32 -20.45
C ILE A 480 22.20 -15.76 -19.04
N THR A 481 21.25 -15.10 -18.41
CA THR A 481 20.63 -15.55 -17.17
C THR A 481 19.15 -15.81 -17.38
N VAL A 482 18.66 -16.96 -16.90
CA VAL A 482 17.23 -17.29 -16.90
C VAL A 482 16.70 -17.13 -15.49
N THR A 483 15.65 -16.34 -15.34
CA THR A 483 15.05 -16.01 -14.04
C THR A 483 13.53 -16.11 -14.06
N VAL A 484 12.91 -16.23 -12.91
CA VAL A 484 11.44 -16.15 -12.76
C VAL A 484 11.04 -14.79 -12.25
N ASP A 485 11.60 -14.37 -11.11
CA ASP A 485 11.25 -13.12 -10.40
C ASP A 485 12.44 -12.45 -9.71
N MET A 486 13.57 -13.16 -9.52
CA MET A 486 14.70 -12.65 -8.76
C MET A 486 15.36 -11.43 -9.40
N LEU A 487 15.38 -11.34 -10.73
CA LEU A 487 15.95 -10.24 -11.49
C LEU A 487 14.91 -9.16 -11.92
N GLU A 488 13.66 -9.30 -11.52
CA GLU A 488 12.63 -8.27 -11.77
C GLU A 488 12.98 -6.96 -11.06
N THR A 489 13.58 -7.06 -9.85
CA THR A 489 13.96 -5.91 -9.02
C THR A 489 15.39 -6.02 -8.51
N GLY A 490 16.04 -4.89 -8.24
CA GLY A 490 17.26 -4.84 -7.42
C GLY A 490 18.57 -5.26 -8.06
N VAL A 491 18.64 -5.50 -9.37
CA VAL A 491 19.88 -5.84 -10.07
C VAL A 491 20.32 -4.67 -10.96
N ASP A 492 21.55 -4.24 -10.78
CA ASP A 492 22.15 -3.17 -11.55
C ASP A 492 23.30 -3.74 -12.40
N VAL A 493 23.03 -3.94 -13.70
CA VAL A 493 23.99 -4.43 -14.70
C VAL A 493 23.83 -3.57 -15.97
N PRO A 494 24.61 -2.52 -16.11
CA PRO A 494 24.51 -1.59 -17.25
C PRO A 494 24.70 -2.27 -18.62
N GLU A 495 25.45 -3.37 -18.66
CA GLU A 495 25.81 -4.12 -19.85
C GLU A 495 24.67 -4.96 -20.44
N ILE A 496 23.49 -4.99 -19.83
CA ILE A 496 22.34 -5.73 -20.37
C ILE A 496 21.90 -5.09 -21.69
N THR A 497 21.92 -5.88 -22.75
CA THR A 497 21.55 -5.47 -24.10
C THR A 497 20.32 -6.18 -24.64
N ASN A 498 19.89 -7.29 -24.02
CA ASN A 498 18.72 -8.02 -24.49
C ASN A 498 17.86 -8.46 -23.28
N LEU A 499 16.55 -8.36 -23.43
CA LEU A 499 15.55 -8.89 -22.52
C LEU A 499 14.60 -9.82 -23.31
N VAL A 500 14.29 -10.98 -22.76
CA VAL A 500 13.36 -11.94 -23.38
C VAL A 500 12.21 -12.21 -22.43
N PHE A 501 11.00 -11.90 -22.85
CA PHE A 501 9.77 -12.16 -22.11
C PHE A 501 9.16 -13.48 -22.56
N ALA A 502 9.53 -14.57 -21.88
CA ALA A 502 8.97 -15.90 -22.08
C ALA A 502 7.87 -16.24 -21.06
N LYS A 503 7.31 -15.22 -20.42
CA LYS A 503 6.18 -15.32 -19.48
C LYS A 503 5.15 -14.22 -19.72
N LYS A 504 3.88 -14.53 -19.40
CA LYS A 504 2.82 -13.51 -19.36
C LYS A 504 2.93 -12.70 -18.08
N VAL A 505 2.96 -11.39 -18.22
CA VAL A 505 3.01 -10.43 -17.10
C VAL A 505 1.67 -9.71 -17.03
N TYR A 506 1.04 -9.70 -15.87
CA TYR A 506 -0.25 -9.02 -15.65
C TYR A 506 -0.11 -7.74 -14.83
N SER A 507 0.94 -7.64 -14.01
CA SER A 507 1.20 -6.45 -13.20
C SER A 507 2.01 -5.43 -13.98
N ARG A 508 1.47 -4.23 -14.15
CA ARG A 508 2.14 -3.11 -14.83
C ARG A 508 3.46 -2.76 -14.14
N ILE A 509 3.48 -2.74 -12.81
CA ILE A 509 4.67 -2.44 -12.01
C ILE A 509 5.81 -3.42 -12.33
N LYS A 510 5.51 -4.73 -12.31
CA LYS A 510 6.51 -5.75 -12.65
C LYS A 510 7.03 -5.62 -14.08
N PHE A 511 6.12 -5.36 -15.01
CA PHE A 511 6.46 -5.18 -16.43
C PHE A 511 7.48 -4.05 -16.61
N GLU A 512 7.23 -2.90 -16.02
CA GLU A 512 8.13 -1.74 -16.10
C GLU A 512 9.45 -1.95 -15.36
N GLN A 513 9.42 -2.63 -14.21
CA GLN A 513 10.64 -3.02 -13.51
C GLN A 513 11.53 -3.95 -14.35
N MET A 514 10.92 -4.89 -15.09
CA MET A 514 11.62 -5.81 -15.99
C MET A 514 12.26 -5.04 -17.16
N ILE A 515 11.50 -4.16 -17.82
CA ILE A 515 12.02 -3.27 -18.88
C ILE A 515 13.17 -2.42 -18.34
N GLY A 516 13.02 -1.86 -17.15
CA GLY A 516 14.01 -1.05 -16.47
C GLY A 516 15.38 -1.71 -16.25
N ARG A 517 15.48 -3.04 -16.42
CA ARG A 517 16.77 -3.75 -16.34
C ARG A 517 17.67 -3.44 -17.54
N GLY A 518 17.10 -3.13 -18.70
CA GLY A 518 17.85 -2.81 -19.93
C GLY A 518 18.18 -1.33 -20.12
N THR A 519 17.57 -0.43 -19.38
CA THR A 519 17.57 1.02 -19.66
C THR A 519 18.86 1.77 -19.31
N ARG A 520 19.80 1.16 -18.58
CA ARG A 520 21.03 1.82 -18.14
C ARG A 520 21.93 2.26 -19.29
N LEU A 521 22.50 3.45 -19.18
CA LEU A 521 23.65 3.85 -20.00
C LEU A 521 24.85 2.95 -19.71
N CYS A 522 25.64 2.64 -20.71
CA CYS A 522 26.92 1.94 -20.56
C CYS A 522 27.90 2.48 -21.59
N GLU A 523 28.84 3.28 -21.10
CA GLU A 523 29.90 3.85 -21.92
C GLU A 523 30.88 2.78 -22.40
N ASN A 524 31.37 2.92 -23.63
CA ASN A 524 32.36 2.03 -24.25
C ASN A 524 31.98 0.51 -24.27
N LEU A 525 30.69 0.17 -24.14
CA LEU A 525 30.23 -1.23 -24.10
C LEU A 525 30.70 -2.03 -25.32
N PHE A 526 30.73 -1.42 -26.50
CA PHE A 526 31.11 -2.05 -27.75
C PHE A 526 32.53 -1.68 -28.22
N GLY A 527 33.34 -1.10 -27.31
CA GLY A 527 34.70 -0.59 -27.59
C GLY A 527 34.80 0.92 -27.41
N GLU A 528 36.01 1.44 -27.44
CA GLU A 528 36.30 2.87 -27.20
C GLU A 528 35.43 3.77 -28.08
N GLY A 529 34.68 4.71 -27.47
CA GLY A 529 33.75 5.62 -28.11
C GLY A 529 32.48 4.98 -28.70
N ARG A 530 32.22 3.72 -28.40
CA ARG A 530 31.01 3.01 -28.85
C ARG A 530 30.15 2.60 -27.66
N ASP A 531 29.31 3.54 -27.25
CA ASP A 531 28.41 3.39 -26.10
C ASP A 531 27.17 2.59 -26.44
N LYS A 532 26.50 2.10 -25.40
CA LYS A 532 25.18 1.51 -25.50
C LYS A 532 24.16 2.58 -25.86
N LYS A 533 23.49 2.45 -27.03
CA LYS A 533 22.49 3.40 -27.52
C LYS A 533 21.04 2.93 -27.32
N GLU A 534 20.84 1.62 -27.23
CA GLU A 534 19.54 0.98 -27.08
C GLU A 534 19.73 -0.44 -26.52
N PHE A 535 18.64 -1.09 -26.21
CA PHE A 535 18.59 -2.52 -25.89
C PHE A 535 17.38 -3.16 -26.56
N TYR A 536 17.43 -4.48 -26.78
CA TYR A 536 16.36 -5.21 -27.45
C TYR A 536 15.46 -5.93 -26.45
N ILE A 537 14.15 -5.93 -26.74
CA ILE A 537 13.13 -6.69 -26.02
C ILE A 537 12.49 -7.65 -27.01
N PHE A 538 12.58 -8.95 -26.69
CA PHE A 538 11.85 -10.02 -27.39
C PHE A 538 10.63 -10.39 -26.57
N ASP A 539 9.43 -10.08 -27.05
CA ASP A 539 8.17 -10.38 -26.35
C ASP A 539 7.45 -11.54 -27.02
N TYR A 540 7.57 -12.75 -26.45
CA TYR A 540 6.91 -13.98 -26.92
C TYR A 540 5.49 -14.15 -26.38
N MET A 541 5.05 -13.31 -25.46
CA MET A 541 3.78 -13.52 -24.76
C MET A 541 2.81 -12.36 -24.94
N ARG A 542 3.05 -11.51 -25.94
CA ARG A 542 2.21 -10.33 -26.27
C ARG A 542 1.94 -9.44 -25.07
N ASN A 543 2.94 -9.21 -24.23
CA ASN A 543 2.80 -8.37 -23.04
C ASN A 543 2.58 -6.90 -23.43
N PHE A 544 3.29 -6.42 -24.47
CA PHE A 544 3.13 -5.05 -24.94
C PHE A 544 1.74 -4.78 -25.48
N GLN A 545 1.18 -5.71 -26.28
CA GLN A 545 -0.21 -5.62 -26.72
C GLN A 545 -1.18 -5.62 -25.51
N PHE A 546 -0.97 -6.54 -24.55
CA PHE A 546 -1.82 -6.61 -23.35
C PHE A 546 -1.83 -5.29 -22.57
N PHE A 547 -0.69 -4.64 -22.37
CA PHE A 547 -0.61 -3.37 -21.65
C PHE A 547 -1.04 -2.16 -22.50
N GLY A 548 -1.01 -2.26 -23.84
CA GLY A 548 -1.64 -1.31 -24.74
C GLY A 548 -3.17 -1.29 -24.58
N GLU A 549 -3.80 -2.47 -24.47
CA GLU A 549 -5.22 -2.64 -24.25
C GLU A 549 -5.64 -2.45 -22.77
N ASN A 550 -4.74 -2.76 -21.83
CA ASN A 550 -4.97 -2.70 -20.39
C ASN A 550 -3.87 -1.88 -19.68
N PRO A 551 -3.83 -0.56 -19.80
CA PRO A 551 -2.73 0.25 -19.30
C PRO A 551 -2.44 0.09 -17.80
N LYS A 552 -3.45 -0.15 -16.98
CA LYS A 552 -3.31 -0.38 -15.53
C LYS A 552 -2.90 -1.82 -15.17
N GLY A 553 -2.94 -2.75 -16.12
CA GLY A 553 -2.73 -4.16 -15.86
C GLY A 553 -3.85 -4.80 -15.03
N LYS A 554 -3.59 -6.02 -14.58
CA LYS A 554 -4.45 -6.73 -13.61
C LYS A 554 -3.64 -6.95 -12.35
N GLU A 555 -3.96 -6.23 -11.29
CA GLU A 555 -3.37 -6.54 -9.99
C GLU A 555 -4.04 -7.78 -9.38
N PRO A 556 -3.26 -8.69 -8.77
CA PRO A 556 -3.84 -9.76 -7.98
C PRO A 556 -4.64 -9.12 -6.85
N GLY A 557 -5.90 -9.50 -6.70
CA GLY A 557 -6.75 -9.04 -5.60
C GLY A 557 -6.04 -9.29 -4.26
N VAL A 558 -6.22 -8.40 -3.30
CA VAL A 558 -5.70 -8.59 -1.94
C VAL A 558 -6.34 -9.86 -1.37
N SER A 559 -5.55 -10.92 -1.27
CA SER A 559 -5.99 -12.16 -0.67
C SER A 559 -6.07 -11.96 0.85
N ILE A 560 -7.28 -12.03 1.40
CA ILE A 560 -7.46 -12.07 2.85
C ILE A 560 -6.97 -13.43 3.34
N ALA A 561 -6.12 -13.45 4.38
CA ALA A 561 -5.66 -14.69 4.98
C ALA A 561 -6.85 -15.58 5.39
N PRO A 562 -6.81 -16.91 5.17
CA PRO A 562 -7.93 -17.79 5.47
C PRO A 562 -8.44 -17.67 6.91
N VAL A 563 -7.55 -17.47 7.87
CA VAL A 563 -7.88 -17.27 9.29
C VAL A 563 -8.71 -16.00 9.49
N SER A 564 -8.28 -14.89 8.92
CA SER A 564 -8.99 -13.60 8.95
C SER A 564 -10.35 -13.71 8.24
N ALA A 565 -10.39 -14.40 7.09
CA ALA A 565 -11.63 -14.62 6.35
C ALA A 565 -12.63 -15.46 7.16
N ARG A 566 -12.17 -16.51 7.88
CA ARG A 566 -13.00 -17.29 8.80
C ARG A 566 -13.56 -16.41 9.91
N PHE A 567 -12.71 -15.63 10.57
CA PHE A 567 -13.12 -14.72 11.63
C PHE A 567 -14.18 -13.71 11.16
N ILE A 568 -13.97 -13.07 10.02
CA ILE A 568 -14.93 -12.13 9.42
C ILE A 568 -16.30 -12.80 9.22
N ARG A 569 -16.31 -13.99 8.62
CA ARG A 569 -17.56 -14.71 8.35
C ARG A 569 -18.28 -15.13 9.62
N MET A 570 -17.54 -15.57 10.65
CA MET A 570 -18.13 -15.89 11.96
C MET A 570 -18.82 -14.66 12.57
N VAL A 571 -18.16 -13.49 12.57
CA VAL A 571 -18.74 -12.24 13.09
C VAL A 571 -20.00 -11.84 12.30
N GLN A 572 -19.96 -11.97 10.98
CA GLN A 572 -21.11 -11.69 10.12
C GLN A 572 -22.29 -12.66 10.40
N ILE A 573 -22.03 -13.96 10.60
CA ILE A 573 -23.06 -14.96 10.93
C ILE A 573 -23.64 -14.69 12.32
N ILE A 574 -22.83 -14.36 13.33
CA ILE A 574 -23.29 -13.98 14.67
C ILE A 574 -24.32 -12.86 14.59
N ARG A 575 -24.03 -11.85 13.77
CA ARG A 575 -24.96 -10.71 13.55
C ARG A 575 -26.25 -11.15 12.86
N GLN A 576 -26.17 -12.01 11.85
CA GLN A 576 -27.37 -12.52 11.14
C GLN A 576 -28.26 -13.40 12.01
N LEU A 577 -27.67 -14.23 12.86
CA LEU A 577 -28.43 -15.13 13.76
C LEU A 577 -29.19 -14.40 14.87
N GLN A 578 -29.04 -13.09 15.02
CA GLN A 578 -29.87 -12.25 15.90
C GLN A 578 -31.24 -11.91 15.28
N ASN A 579 -31.45 -12.15 13.99
CA ASN A 579 -32.71 -11.87 13.34
C ASN A 579 -33.81 -12.83 13.83
N ALA A 580 -35.03 -12.35 13.90
CA ALA A 580 -36.19 -13.10 14.41
C ALA A 580 -36.42 -14.45 13.70
N ASN A 581 -36.00 -14.57 12.45
CA ASN A 581 -36.09 -15.84 11.69
C ASN A 581 -35.20 -16.97 12.25
N TYR A 582 -34.26 -16.66 13.13
CA TYR A 582 -33.29 -17.58 13.71
C TYR A 582 -33.41 -17.66 15.26
N ALA A 583 -34.60 -17.40 15.81
CA ALA A 583 -34.83 -17.38 17.24
C ALA A 583 -34.92 -18.80 17.88
N GLN A 584 -34.96 -19.87 17.08
CA GLN A 584 -35.02 -21.24 17.56
C GLN A 584 -33.73 -21.65 18.27
N GLU A 585 -33.82 -22.52 19.25
CA GLU A 585 -32.72 -22.93 20.13
C GLU A 585 -31.49 -23.44 19.34
N GLU A 586 -31.72 -24.23 18.30
CA GLU A 586 -30.66 -24.82 17.49
C GLU A 586 -29.78 -23.75 16.81
N TYR A 587 -30.38 -22.67 16.33
CA TYR A 587 -29.62 -21.53 15.74
C TYR A 587 -28.88 -20.74 16.80
N GLN A 588 -29.48 -20.58 18.00
CA GLN A 588 -28.84 -19.88 19.09
C GLN A 588 -27.63 -20.67 19.62
N ILE A 589 -27.67 -21.99 19.64
CA ILE A 589 -26.52 -22.86 19.96
C ILE A 589 -25.38 -22.62 18.98
N ILE A 590 -25.67 -22.50 17.68
CA ILE A 590 -24.65 -22.17 16.67
C ILE A 590 -24.05 -20.76 16.96
N ARG A 591 -24.93 -19.80 17.22
CA ARG A 591 -24.50 -18.42 17.54
C ARG A 591 -23.57 -18.37 18.75
N GLU A 592 -23.93 -19.05 19.85
CA GLU A 592 -23.14 -19.09 21.07
C GLU A 592 -21.75 -19.72 20.84
N ASN A 593 -21.69 -20.83 20.08
CA ASN A 593 -20.42 -21.45 19.70
C ASN A 593 -19.53 -20.55 18.87
N LEU A 594 -20.11 -19.76 17.95
CA LEU A 594 -19.36 -18.81 17.14
C LEU A 594 -18.87 -17.62 17.99
N VAL A 595 -19.68 -17.13 18.92
CA VAL A 595 -19.28 -16.09 19.88
C VAL A 595 -18.11 -16.57 20.74
N ASP A 596 -18.19 -17.80 21.26
CA ASP A 596 -17.09 -18.37 22.06
C ASP A 596 -15.79 -18.47 21.26
N HIS A 597 -15.88 -18.85 20.00
CA HIS A 597 -14.72 -18.93 19.12
C HIS A 597 -14.13 -17.52 18.84
N VAL A 598 -14.97 -16.56 18.46
CA VAL A 598 -14.53 -15.18 18.19
C VAL A 598 -13.92 -14.52 19.43
N VAL A 599 -14.57 -14.67 20.58
CA VAL A 599 -14.05 -14.17 21.87
C VAL A 599 -12.73 -14.85 22.24
N GLY A 600 -12.61 -16.16 22.03
CA GLY A 600 -11.38 -16.91 22.24
C GLY A 600 -10.24 -16.42 21.35
N ASP A 601 -10.50 -16.20 20.07
CA ASP A 601 -9.52 -15.63 19.13
C ASP A 601 -9.03 -14.24 19.58
N ILE A 602 -9.93 -13.37 20.05
CA ILE A 602 -9.58 -12.04 20.55
C ILE A 602 -8.79 -12.12 21.87
N GLN A 603 -9.18 -12.98 22.78
CA GLN A 603 -8.47 -13.17 24.06
C GLN A 603 -7.06 -13.76 23.88
N ALA A 604 -6.84 -14.51 22.81
CA ALA A 604 -5.53 -15.05 22.45
C ALA A 604 -4.58 -14.02 21.80
N MET A 605 -5.07 -12.81 21.47
CA MET A 605 -4.24 -11.75 20.88
C MET A 605 -3.22 -11.25 21.88
N SER A 606 -1.94 -11.46 21.59
CA SER A 606 -0.83 -11.04 22.47
C SER A 606 -0.53 -9.54 22.35
N THR A 607 -0.55 -8.83 23.47
CA THR A 607 -0.15 -7.42 23.55
C THR A 607 1.36 -7.19 23.34
N GLU A 608 2.17 -8.24 23.24
CA GLU A 608 3.57 -8.12 22.80
C GLU A 608 3.66 -7.69 21.33
N ARG A 609 2.68 -8.03 20.50
CA ARG A 609 2.63 -7.61 19.10
C ARG A 609 2.24 -6.13 18.98
N VAL A 610 3.03 -5.36 18.23
CA VAL A 610 2.75 -3.92 18.00
C VAL A 610 1.39 -3.70 17.35
N GLU A 611 1.00 -4.54 16.40
CA GLU A 611 -0.30 -4.47 15.72
C GLU A 611 -1.46 -4.57 16.73
N VAL A 612 -1.35 -5.45 17.72
CA VAL A 612 -2.34 -5.63 18.79
C VAL A 612 -2.33 -4.45 19.76
N ARG A 613 -1.15 -3.90 20.08
CA ARG A 613 -1.05 -2.70 20.93
C ARG A 613 -1.71 -1.48 20.31
N LEU A 614 -1.51 -1.28 19.02
CA LEU A 614 -2.13 -0.15 18.29
C LEU A 614 -3.66 -0.24 18.26
N GLU A 615 -4.22 -1.45 18.32
CA GLU A 615 -5.66 -1.70 18.34
C GLU A 615 -6.17 -2.09 19.74
N ALA A 616 -5.38 -1.84 20.79
CA ALA A 616 -5.65 -2.31 22.16
C ALA A 616 -7.04 -1.91 22.69
N ARG A 617 -7.56 -0.74 22.31
CA ARG A 617 -8.90 -0.27 22.66
C ARG A 617 -9.97 -1.26 22.21
N TYR A 618 -9.91 -1.70 20.96
CA TYR A 618 -10.89 -2.63 20.38
C TYR A 618 -10.72 -4.03 20.94
N VAL A 619 -9.47 -4.48 21.17
CA VAL A 619 -9.20 -5.77 21.82
C VAL A 619 -9.80 -5.79 23.23
N GLU A 620 -9.58 -4.75 24.05
CA GLU A 620 -10.14 -4.65 25.41
C GLU A 620 -11.67 -4.59 25.41
N GLN A 621 -12.28 -3.90 24.45
CA GLN A 621 -13.72 -3.77 24.28
C GLN A 621 -14.37 -5.11 23.93
N TYR A 622 -13.86 -5.77 22.87
CA TYR A 622 -14.52 -6.93 22.26
C TYR A 622 -14.06 -8.29 22.78
N LYS A 623 -13.09 -8.37 23.69
CA LYS A 623 -12.78 -9.62 24.41
C LYS A 623 -13.84 -10.03 25.44
N ALA A 624 -14.79 -9.15 25.77
CA ALA A 624 -15.86 -9.39 26.73
C ALA A 624 -17.09 -9.95 26.01
N ARG A 625 -17.55 -11.16 26.43
CA ARG A 625 -18.68 -11.85 25.81
C ARG A 625 -19.97 -11.02 25.77
N GLN A 626 -20.18 -10.14 26.75
CA GLN A 626 -21.37 -9.28 26.84
C GLN A 626 -21.56 -8.36 25.62
N GLN A 627 -20.49 -8.00 24.92
CA GLN A 627 -20.56 -7.17 23.71
C GLN A 627 -21.28 -7.86 22.55
N TYR A 628 -21.44 -9.16 22.62
CA TYR A 628 -22.09 -9.98 21.59
C TYR A 628 -23.57 -10.32 21.92
N GLU A 629 -24.10 -9.93 23.07
CA GLU A 629 -25.50 -10.14 23.41
C GLU A 629 -26.42 -9.41 22.41
N CYS A 630 -26.03 -8.18 22.02
CA CYS A 630 -26.72 -7.41 20.99
C CYS A 630 -25.65 -6.74 20.10
N LEU A 631 -25.15 -7.46 19.10
CA LEU A 631 -24.17 -6.95 18.15
C LEU A 631 -24.89 -6.13 17.07
N ASP A 632 -24.67 -4.81 17.02
CA ASP A 632 -25.16 -3.95 15.94
C ASP A 632 -24.20 -3.91 14.74
N ASP A 633 -24.60 -3.22 13.67
CA ASP A 633 -23.80 -3.17 12.44
C ASP A 633 -22.54 -2.33 12.61
N MET A 634 -22.54 -1.32 13.48
CA MET A 634 -21.37 -0.50 13.75
C MET A 634 -20.31 -1.32 14.52
N ASN A 635 -20.69 -1.98 15.59
CA ASN A 635 -19.79 -2.85 16.36
C ASN A 635 -19.27 -4.02 15.52
N LYS A 636 -20.13 -4.60 14.64
CA LYS A 636 -19.70 -5.62 13.67
C LYS A 636 -18.57 -5.10 12.76
N GLU A 637 -18.73 -3.91 12.18
CA GLU A 637 -17.70 -3.31 11.32
C GLU A 637 -16.44 -2.94 12.10
N GLU A 638 -16.55 -2.45 13.34
CA GLU A 638 -15.38 -2.22 14.19
C GLU A 638 -14.58 -3.50 14.43
N ILE A 639 -15.24 -4.59 14.80
CA ILE A 639 -14.59 -5.90 14.99
C ILE A 639 -13.88 -6.34 13.71
N ILE A 640 -14.54 -6.25 12.57
CA ILE A 640 -13.99 -6.67 11.28
C ILE A 640 -12.80 -5.81 10.88
N ASN A 641 -12.93 -4.49 10.93
CA ASN A 641 -11.91 -3.57 10.43
C ASN A 641 -10.65 -3.50 11.32
N HIS A 642 -10.84 -3.62 12.63
CA HIS A 642 -9.74 -3.48 13.59
C HIS A 642 -9.13 -4.83 14.01
N LEU A 643 -9.95 -5.89 14.20
CA LEU A 643 -9.48 -7.11 14.83
C LEU A 643 -9.23 -8.27 13.85
N ALA A 644 -9.94 -8.37 12.72
CA ALA A 644 -9.81 -9.53 11.82
C ALA A 644 -8.38 -9.74 11.29
N LYS A 645 -7.65 -8.67 11.03
CA LYS A 645 -6.25 -8.71 10.58
C LYS A 645 -5.26 -9.20 11.67
N LEU A 646 -5.66 -9.14 12.94
CA LEU A 646 -4.82 -9.48 14.09
C LEU A 646 -4.91 -10.94 14.50
N VAL A 647 -5.94 -11.65 14.03
CA VAL A 647 -6.20 -13.05 14.39
C VAL A 647 -5.08 -13.95 13.92
N VAL A 648 -4.52 -14.71 14.84
CA VAL A 648 -3.53 -15.75 14.56
C VAL A 648 -4.12 -17.09 15.03
N SER A 649 -4.29 -18.00 14.11
CA SER A 649 -4.80 -19.33 14.46
C SER A 649 -3.72 -20.17 15.13
N GLY A 650 -4.06 -20.81 16.25
CA GLY A 650 -3.28 -21.92 16.79
C GLY A 650 -3.45 -23.22 15.99
N GLU A 651 -4.42 -23.28 15.10
CA GLU A 651 -4.73 -24.41 14.23
C GLU A 651 -3.77 -24.43 13.04
N LYS A 652 -3.11 -25.56 12.82
CA LYS A 652 -2.12 -25.74 11.73
C LYS A 652 -2.73 -26.31 10.45
N ASP A 653 -3.98 -26.79 10.50
CA ASP A 653 -4.68 -27.39 9.37
C ASP A 653 -5.31 -26.30 8.49
N GLU A 654 -4.54 -25.80 7.52
CA GLU A 654 -5.01 -24.80 6.57
C GLU A 654 -6.17 -25.28 5.70
N ALA A 655 -6.22 -26.57 5.38
CA ALA A 655 -7.30 -27.14 4.57
C ALA A 655 -8.64 -27.12 5.35
N ALA A 656 -8.60 -27.43 6.65
CA ALA A 656 -9.77 -27.33 7.51
C ALA A 656 -10.27 -25.87 7.64
N ILE A 657 -9.34 -24.92 7.81
CA ILE A 657 -9.68 -23.48 7.87
C ILE A 657 -10.31 -23.02 6.55
N GLN A 658 -9.76 -23.42 5.41
CA GLN A 658 -10.28 -23.04 4.09
C GLN A 658 -11.66 -23.66 3.83
N PHE A 659 -11.89 -24.87 4.31
CA PHE A 659 -13.21 -25.49 4.26
C PHE A 659 -14.22 -24.76 5.16
N ASP A 660 -13.83 -24.40 6.39
CA ASP A 660 -14.66 -23.57 7.28
C ASP A 660 -15.02 -22.23 6.59
N VAL A 661 -14.05 -21.55 5.98
CA VAL A 661 -14.28 -20.31 5.22
C VAL A 661 -15.33 -20.53 4.15
N SER A 662 -15.26 -21.64 3.41
CA SER A 662 -16.20 -21.92 2.33
C SER A 662 -17.61 -22.23 2.84
N MET A 663 -17.74 -23.06 3.87
CA MET A 663 -19.02 -23.42 4.45
C MET A 663 -19.71 -22.24 5.15
N TYR A 664 -18.98 -21.46 5.93
CA TYR A 664 -19.49 -20.21 6.52
C TYR A 664 -19.91 -19.21 5.46
N GLY A 665 -19.18 -19.12 4.34
CA GLY A 665 -19.58 -18.30 3.19
C GLY A 665 -20.93 -18.75 2.61
N ILE A 666 -21.12 -20.05 2.42
CA ILE A 666 -22.39 -20.64 1.94
C ILE A 666 -23.55 -20.37 2.91
N MET A 667 -23.31 -20.54 4.22
CA MET A 667 -24.30 -20.21 5.24
C MET A 667 -24.71 -18.73 5.17
N LEU A 668 -23.74 -17.84 5.12
CA LEU A 668 -23.96 -16.39 5.08
C LEU A 668 -24.73 -15.96 3.82
N GLU A 669 -24.34 -16.47 2.65
CA GLU A 669 -25.03 -16.18 1.39
C GLU A 669 -26.47 -16.73 1.37
N THR A 670 -26.68 -17.89 2.03
CA THR A 670 -28.02 -18.45 2.21
C THR A 670 -28.89 -17.55 3.08
N MET A 671 -28.31 -16.96 4.13
CA MET A 671 -29.01 -16.06 5.06
C MET A 671 -29.31 -14.68 4.44
N THR A 672 -28.42 -14.20 3.58
CA THR A 672 -28.50 -12.85 2.98
C THR A 672 -29.12 -12.82 1.58
N GLY A 673 -29.28 -13.97 0.92
CA GLY A 673 -29.80 -14.07 -0.44
C GLY A 673 -28.83 -13.62 -1.53
N ALA A 674 -27.52 -13.56 -1.25
CA ALA A 674 -26.51 -13.14 -2.20
C ALA A 674 -26.31 -14.14 -3.36
N LYS A 675 -25.82 -13.66 -4.54
CA LYS A 675 -25.80 -14.45 -5.79
C LYS A 675 -24.53 -15.29 -6.03
N SER A 676 -23.57 -15.34 -5.11
CA SER A 676 -22.25 -15.96 -5.37
C SER A 676 -22.12 -17.44 -4.98
N LEU A 677 -23.19 -18.09 -4.51
CA LEU A 677 -23.24 -19.49 -4.08
C LEU A 677 -22.52 -20.46 -5.04
N GLY A 678 -22.56 -20.21 -6.35
CA GLY A 678 -22.02 -21.11 -7.36
C GLY A 678 -20.50 -21.36 -7.27
N ARG A 679 -19.70 -20.37 -6.83
CA ARG A 679 -18.25 -20.53 -6.70
C ARG A 679 -17.88 -21.35 -5.46
N LEU A 680 -18.46 -21.02 -4.31
CA LEU A 680 -18.19 -21.71 -3.04
C LEU A 680 -18.67 -23.16 -3.08
N LYS A 681 -19.86 -23.38 -3.64
CA LYS A 681 -20.42 -24.71 -3.89
C LYS A 681 -19.47 -25.54 -4.74
N ARG A 682 -19.02 -25.01 -5.90
CA ARG A 682 -18.06 -25.72 -6.80
C ARG A 682 -16.79 -26.12 -6.08
N TYR A 683 -16.24 -25.25 -5.21
CA TYR A 683 -15.06 -25.56 -4.43
C TYR A 683 -15.31 -26.74 -3.46
N VAL A 684 -16.42 -26.73 -2.72
CA VAL A 684 -16.77 -27.78 -1.76
C VAL A 684 -17.03 -29.12 -2.50
N VAL A 685 -17.79 -29.09 -3.61
CA VAL A 685 -18.11 -30.29 -4.41
C VAL A 685 -16.83 -30.86 -5.04
N LYS A 686 -15.95 -30.02 -5.56
CA LYS A 686 -14.65 -30.44 -6.10
C LYS A 686 -13.81 -31.18 -5.05
N ASN A 687 -13.71 -30.63 -3.85
CA ASN A 687 -12.95 -31.26 -2.77
C ASN A 687 -13.58 -32.58 -2.30
N ALA A 688 -14.91 -32.65 -2.25
CA ALA A 688 -15.62 -33.90 -1.96
C ALA A 688 -15.34 -34.99 -3.00
N ASN A 689 -15.36 -34.64 -4.29
CA ASN A 689 -15.03 -35.58 -5.38
C ASN A 689 -13.57 -36.08 -5.31
N ILE A 690 -12.61 -35.19 -5.01
CA ILE A 690 -11.19 -35.57 -4.84
C ILE A 690 -11.06 -36.57 -3.68
N LEU A 691 -11.69 -36.30 -2.53
CA LEU A 691 -11.64 -37.22 -1.39
C LEU A 691 -12.28 -38.59 -1.70
N LEU A 692 -13.38 -38.61 -2.47
CA LEU A 692 -14.06 -39.81 -2.90
C LEU A 692 -13.23 -40.63 -3.90
N LYS A 693 -12.52 -39.97 -4.81
CA LYS A 693 -11.68 -40.61 -5.85
C LYS A 693 -10.35 -41.07 -5.28
N ASP A 694 -9.61 -40.17 -4.63
CA ASP A 694 -8.18 -40.35 -4.36
C ASP A 694 -7.87 -40.77 -2.93
N SER A 695 -8.78 -40.54 -1.97
CA SER A 695 -8.55 -40.77 -0.54
C SER A 695 -9.58 -41.68 0.14
N ALA A 696 -10.47 -42.29 -0.60
CA ALA A 696 -11.57 -43.16 -0.09
C ALA A 696 -11.11 -44.36 0.73
N THR A 697 -9.86 -44.82 0.59
CA THR A 697 -9.26 -45.92 1.35
C THR A 697 -8.80 -45.51 2.74
N ILE A 698 -8.64 -44.23 3.01
CA ILE A 698 -8.21 -43.71 4.33
C ILE A 698 -9.38 -43.94 5.34
N PRO A 699 -9.15 -44.56 6.51
CA PRO A 699 -10.24 -44.91 7.44
C PRO A 699 -11.13 -43.73 7.80
N ASP A 700 -10.56 -42.54 8.07
CA ASP A 700 -11.30 -41.33 8.45
C ASP A 700 -12.17 -40.82 7.29
N VAL A 701 -11.67 -40.88 6.07
CA VAL A 701 -12.41 -40.51 4.85
C VAL A 701 -13.50 -41.54 4.56
N LYS A 702 -13.17 -42.85 4.68
CA LYS A 702 -14.09 -43.96 4.46
C LYS A 702 -15.33 -43.87 5.34
N ALA A 703 -15.17 -43.45 6.60
CA ALA A 703 -16.28 -43.28 7.55
C ALA A 703 -17.23 -42.15 7.12
N LYS A 704 -16.79 -41.24 6.22
CA LYS A 704 -17.52 -40.02 5.77
C LYS A 704 -17.99 -40.12 4.31
N ILE A 705 -17.80 -41.23 3.63
CA ILE A 705 -18.25 -41.44 2.24
C ILE A 705 -19.71 -41.06 2.01
N PRO A 706 -20.68 -41.45 2.88
CA PRO A 706 -22.07 -41.09 2.69
C PRO A 706 -22.31 -39.57 2.70
N GLU A 707 -21.65 -38.84 3.62
CA GLU A 707 -21.76 -37.38 3.74
C GLU A 707 -21.09 -36.69 2.56
N LEU A 708 -19.91 -37.18 2.11
CA LEU A 708 -19.20 -36.66 0.94
C LEU A 708 -20.03 -36.87 -0.34
N THR A 709 -20.64 -38.04 -0.51
CA THR A 709 -21.51 -38.34 -1.66
C THR A 709 -22.73 -37.44 -1.69
N GLU A 710 -23.33 -37.16 -0.51
CA GLU A 710 -24.47 -36.23 -0.43
C GLU A 710 -24.12 -34.84 -0.88
N LEU A 711 -22.89 -34.35 -0.58
CA LEU A 711 -22.39 -33.03 -1.04
C LEU A 711 -22.28 -32.90 -2.55
N THR A 712 -22.11 -34.01 -3.28
CA THR A 712 -22.02 -34.00 -4.74
C THR A 712 -23.37 -33.85 -5.42
N GLN A 713 -24.48 -34.08 -4.68
CA GLN A 713 -25.84 -34.05 -5.23
C GLN A 713 -26.45 -32.65 -5.16
N GLU A 714 -27.17 -32.25 -6.22
CA GLU A 714 -27.89 -30.97 -6.28
C GLU A 714 -28.98 -30.84 -5.21
N THR A 715 -29.59 -31.96 -4.81
CA THR A 715 -30.63 -32.05 -3.78
C THR A 715 -30.14 -31.56 -2.41
N TYR A 716 -28.86 -31.75 -2.08
CA TYR A 716 -28.25 -31.24 -0.86
C TYR A 716 -28.33 -29.72 -0.79
N TRP A 717 -27.95 -29.03 -1.87
CA TRP A 717 -27.84 -27.58 -1.96
C TRP A 717 -29.17 -26.85 -2.08
N ASN A 718 -30.19 -27.52 -2.65
CA ASN A 718 -31.52 -26.95 -2.84
C ASN A 718 -32.28 -26.73 -1.52
N GLN A 719 -31.94 -27.46 -0.45
CA GLN A 719 -32.60 -27.35 0.84
C GLN A 719 -32.31 -26.05 1.61
N LYS A 720 -31.18 -25.39 1.31
CA LYS A 720 -30.75 -24.11 1.93
C LYS A 720 -30.82 -24.13 3.47
N ASP A 721 -30.51 -25.27 4.09
CA ASP A 721 -30.61 -25.50 5.51
C ASP A 721 -29.27 -25.21 6.21
N ILE A 722 -29.25 -24.15 7.02
CA ILE A 722 -28.06 -23.68 7.75
C ILE A 722 -27.62 -24.69 8.80
N LEU A 723 -28.57 -25.35 9.51
CA LEU A 723 -28.27 -26.38 10.52
C LEU A 723 -27.55 -27.55 9.86
N LYS A 724 -28.01 -27.96 8.68
CA LYS A 724 -27.40 -29.01 7.90
C LYS A 724 -25.99 -28.63 7.45
N PHE A 725 -25.81 -27.39 6.96
CA PHE A 725 -24.48 -26.89 6.54
C PHE A 725 -23.48 -26.86 7.70
N GLU A 726 -23.91 -26.42 8.89
CA GLU A 726 -23.04 -26.41 10.08
C GLU A 726 -22.70 -27.83 10.54
N LYS A 727 -23.67 -28.76 10.51
CA LYS A 727 -23.43 -30.18 10.82
C LYS A 727 -22.39 -30.76 9.86
N THR A 728 -22.56 -30.54 8.58
CA THR A 728 -21.62 -31.00 7.52
C THR A 728 -20.23 -30.40 7.71
N ARG A 729 -20.16 -29.10 8.00
CA ARG A 729 -18.88 -28.42 8.28
C ARG A 729 -18.13 -29.10 9.43
N LYS A 730 -18.79 -29.30 10.57
CA LYS A 730 -18.19 -29.96 11.75
C LYS A 730 -17.75 -31.39 11.46
N SER A 731 -18.54 -32.12 10.66
CA SER A 731 -18.27 -33.51 10.34
C SER A 731 -17.11 -33.72 9.41
N LEU A 732 -16.91 -32.80 8.41
CA LEU A 732 -15.99 -33.04 7.31
C LEU A 732 -14.70 -32.19 7.40
N ARG A 733 -14.64 -31.13 8.23
CA ARG A 733 -13.49 -30.23 8.27
C ARG A 733 -12.15 -30.94 8.50
N ASP A 734 -12.12 -31.92 9.40
CA ASP A 734 -10.88 -32.56 9.84
C ASP A 734 -10.33 -33.58 8.82
N ILE A 735 -11.14 -33.99 7.84
CA ILE A 735 -10.68 -34.86 6.75
C ILE A 735 -10.15 -34.11 5.53
N MET A 736 -10.30 -32.79 5.47
CA MET A 736 -9.81 -31.97 4.36
C MET A 736 -8.28 -32.01 4.21
N LYS A 737 -7.53 -32.28 5.27
CA LYS A 737 -6.09 -32.53 5.25
C LYS A 737 -5.65 -33.71 4.40
N PHE A 738 -6.59 -34.64 4.09
CA PHE A 738 -6.33 -35.81 3.24
C PHE A 738 -6.53 -35.52 1.75
N ILE A 739 -6.91 -34.28 1.38
CA ILE A 739 -6.91 -33.88 -0.02
C ILE A 739 -5.45 -33.87 -0.50
N PRO A 740 -5.08 -34.73 -1.47
CA PRO A 740 -3.72 -34.72 -1.99
C PRO A 740 -3.42 -33.35 -2.63
N PRO A 741 -2.19 -32.86 -2.52
CA PRO A 741 -1.79 -31.68 -3.30
C PRO A 741 -2.08 -31.95 -4.76
N ALA A 742 -2.66 -30.98 -5.46
CA ALA A 742 -2.96 -31.10 -6.87
C ALA A 742 -1.70 -31.54 -7.61
N LYS A 743 -1.69 -32.79 -8.11
CA LYS A 743 -0.66 -33.24 -9.04
C LYS A 743 -0.90 -32.42 -10.31
N VAL A 744 -0.02 -31.52 -10.57
CA VAL A 744 0.05 -30.87 -11.86
C VAL A 744 1.01 -31.71 -12.68
N ASP A 745 0.46 -32.53 -13.58
CA ASP A 745 1.26 -33.31 -14.50
C ASP A 745 1.98 -32.34 -15.44
N ILE A 746 3.24 -32.60 -15.67
CA ILE A 746 4.12 -31.79 -16.46
C ILE A 746 4.47 -32.55 -17.67
N HIS A 747 4.20 -31.94 -18.79
CA HIS A 747 4.37 -32.54 -20.10
C HIS A 747 5.53 -31.87 -20.84
N TYR A 748 6.47 -32.65 -21.30
CA TYR A 748 7.54 -32.25 -22.20
C TYR A 748 7.22 -32.79 -23.61
N THR A 749 6.89 -31.88 -24.50
CA THR A 749 6.36 -32.24 -25.82
C THR A 749 7.31 -31.83 -26.93
N ASN A 750 7.14 -32.48 -28.10
CA ASN A 750 7.96 -32.26 -29.28
C ASN A 750 7.11 -31.84 -30.50
N PHE A 751 5.96 -31.24 -30.27
CA PHE A 751 5.10 -30.76 -31.37
C PHE A 751 5.87 -29.74 -32.22
N ALA A 752 5.70 -29.83 -33.53
CA ALA A 752 6.22 -28.84 -34.45
C ALA A 752 5.58 -27.48 -34.20
N ASP A 753 6.41 -26.45 -34.13
CA ASP A 753 5.95 -25.10 -33.91
C ASP A 753 6.46 -24.16 -35.01
N GLU A 754 5.67 -23.17 -35.35
CA GLU A 754 5.97 -22.19 -36.37
C GLU A 754 5.81 -20.79 -35.85
N LYS A 755 6.68 -19.90 -36.30
CA LYS A 755 6.59 -18.50 -35.98
C LYS A 755 5.38 -17.87 -36.66
N THR A 756 4.48 -17.26 -35.89
CA THR A 756 3.25 -16.64 -36.39
C THR A 756 3.37 -15.11 -36.49
N LEU A 757 4.19 -14.51 -35.64
CA LEU A 757 4.43 -13.08 -35.60
C LEU A 757 5.92 -12.79 -35.54
N TRP A 758 6.34 -11.83 -36.34
CA TRP A 758 7.62 -11.12 -36.17
C TRP A 758 7.42 -9.69 -36.61
N SER A 759 7.40 -8.77 -35.65
CA SER A 759 7.21 -7.34 -35.85
C SER A 759 8.29 -6.58 -35.12
N GLU A 760 8.99 -5.68 -35.81
CA GLU A 760 10.05 -4.86 -35.25
C GLU A 760 9.58 -3.40 -35.15
N GLY A 761 9.96 -2.71 -34.07
CA GLY A 761 9.80 -1.27 -33.94
C GLY A 761 8.47 -0.82 -33.32
N GLY A 762 7.73 -1.69 -32.66
CA GLY A 762 6.57 -1.30 -31.86
C GLY A 762 7.00 -0.39 -30.69
N LYS A 763 6.40 0.78 -30.57
CA LYS A 763 6.54 1.65 -29.39
C LYS A 763 5.25 1.55 -28.60
N VAL A 764 5.28 1.01 -27.40
CA VAL A 764 4.24 1.28 -26.41
C VAL A 764 4.65 2.57 -25.72
N ASP A 765 3.77 3.52 -25.69
CA ASP A 765 3.98 4.73 -24.92
C ASP A 765 4.11 4.33 -23.43
N MET A 766 5.31 4.46 -22.89
CA MET A 766 5.64 4.22 -21.49
C MET A 766 5.38 5.49 -20.66
N GLY A 767 4.85 6.51 -21.26
CA GLY A 767 4.47 7.76 -20.66
C GLY A 767 2.97 7.89 -20.55
N THR A 768 2.57 8.66 -19.60
CA THR A 768 1.27 9.26 -19.35
C THR A 768 0.15 8.82 -20.30
N SER A 769 -0.83 8.07 -19.82
CA SER A 769 -2.10 7.98 -20.54
C SER A 769 -2.63 9.41 -20.70
N ASP A 770 -3.13 9.77 -21.86
CA ASP A 770 -3.76 11.07 -22.18
C ASP A 770 -4.82 11.53 -21.15
N PHE A 771 -5.28 10.63 -20.28
CA PHE A 771 -6.28 10.87 -19.25
C PHE A 771 -5.85 11.77 -18.09
N GLU A 772 -4.59 11.66 -17.61
CA GLU A 772 -4.11 12.57 -16.55
C GLU A 772 -3.66 13.89 -17.12
N ASP A 773 -3.14 13.86 -18.32
CA ASP A 773 -2.83 15.05 -19.10
C ASP A 773 -4.10 15.91 -19.30
N TYR A 774 -5.27 15.28 -19.48
CA TYR A 774 -6.53 15.99 -19.59
C TYR A 774 -6.93 16.75 -18.32
N ARG A 775 -6.87 16.13 -17.14
CA ARG A 775 -7.17 16.83 -15.86
C ARG A 775 -6.14 17.91 -15.55
N GLU A 776 -4.89 17.66 -15.85
CA GLU A 776 -3.81 18.62 -15.66
C GLU A 776 -3.99 19.80 -16.61
N LYS A 777 -4.25 19.56 -17.90
CA LYS A 777 -4.59 20.58 -18.88
C LYS A 777 -5.81 21.41 -18.45
N VAL A 778 -6.84 20.76 -17.96
CA VAL A 778 -8.05 21.45 -17.45
C VAL A 778 -7.70 22.34 -16.24
N ASN A 779 -6.93 21.82 -15.28
CA ASN A 779 -6.55 22.58 -14.08
C ASN A 779 -5.63 23.75 -14.44
N GLU A 780 -4.65 23.55 -15.30
CA GLU A 780 -3.72 24.58 -15.79
C GLU A 780 -4.46 25.63 -16.60
N TYR A 781 -5.35 25.22 -17.49
CA TYR A 781 -6.17 26.12 -18.27
C TYR A 781 -7.01 27.02 -17.36
N ILE A 782 -7.76 26.46 -16.43
CA ILE A 782 -8.59 27.21 -15.47
C ILE A 782 -7.74 28.17 -14.63
N ALA A 783 -6.56 27.73 -14.20
CA ALA A 783 -5.65 28.57 -13.39
C ALA A 783 -5.10 29.75 -14.21
N ALA A 784 -4.70 29.53 -15.48
CA ALA A 784 -4.18 30.55 -16.37
C ALA A 784 -5.23 31.54 -16.87
N HIS A 785 -6.48 31.10 -17.07
CA HIS A 785 -7.54 31.83 -17.72
C HIS A 785 -8.62 32.38 -16.78
N ARG A 786 -8.29 32.59 -15.49
CA ARG A 786 -9.23 33.12 -14.49
C ARG A 786 -9.90 34.45 -14.85
N ASN A 787 -9.27 35.25 -15.70
CA ASN A 787 -9.76 36.52 -16.17
C ASN A 787 -10.62 36.42 -17.44
N GLU A 788 -10.77 35.27 -18.04
CA GLU A 788 -11.67 35.07 -19.17
C GLU A 788 -13.12 35.32 -18.78
N PRO A 789 -13.93 35.95 -19.67
CA PRO A 789 -15.28 36.39 -19.32
C PRO A 789 -16.15 35.29 -18.73
N ALA A 790 -16.14 34.08 -19.30
CA ALA A 790 -16.93 32.95 -18.85
C ALA A 790 -16.49 32.44 -17.46
N ILE A 791 -15.19 32.23 -17.28
CA ILE A 791 -14.59 31.78 -16.02
C ILE A 791 -14.76 32.83 -14.94
N ASN A 792 -14.49 34.09 -15.26
CA ASN A 792 -14.67 35.21 -14.33
C ASN A 792 -16.11 35.34 -13.81
N LYS A 793 -17.12 35.21 -14.69
CA LYS A 793 -18.52 35.19 -14.29
C LYS A 793 -18.80 34.10 -13.25
N LEU A 794 -18.25 32.91 -13.46
CA LEU A 794 -18.41 31.77 -12.56
C LEU A 794 -17.78 32.02 -11.17
N LEU A 795 -16.59 32.61 -11.17
CA LEU A 795 -15.87 32.92 -9.90
C LEU A 795 -16.63 33.96 -9.06
N TYR A 796 -17.26 34.95 -9.72
CA TYR A 796 -18.01 36.03 -9.07
C TYR A 796 -19.52 35.78 -9.00
N ASN A 797 -19.96 34.52 -9.08
CA ASN A 797 -21.35 34.09 -8.97
C ASN A 797 -22.31 34.76 -9.94
N LYS A 798 -21.85 35.15 -11.13
CA LYS A 798 -22.71 35.71 -12.19
C LYS A 798 -23.25 34.59 -13.09
N PRO A 799 -24.49 34.71 -13.58
CA PRO A 799 -25.04 33.69 -14.48
C PRO A 799 -24.27 33.67 -15.81
N ILE A 800 -24.00 32.45 -16.31
CA ILE A 800 -23.41 32.24 -17.62
C ILE A 800 -24.47 32.22 -18.73
N SER A 801 -24.10 32.75 -19.89
CA SER A 801 -24.96 32.72 -21.08
C SER A 801 -24.77 31.41 -21.87
N ALA A 802 -25.67 31.14 -22.81
CA ALA A 802 -25.54 30.00 -23.72
C ALA A 802 -24.27 30.08 -24.59
N ASP A 803 -23.80 31.28 -24.90
CA ASP A 803 -22.55 31.45 -25.65
C ASP A 803 -21.34 31.18 -24.78
N ASP A 804 -21.31 31.61 -23.51
CA ASP A 804 -20.28 31.28 -22.54
C ASP A 804 -20.15 29.74 -22.36
N TYR A 805 -21.30 29.06 -22.32
CA TYR A 805 -21.30 27.59 -22.13
C TYR A 805 -20.76 26.87 -23.36
N LYS A 806 -21.14 27.26 -24.56
CA LYS A 806 -20.63 26.70 -25.81
C LYS A 806 -19.14 26.89 -25.95
N GLU A 807 -18.63 28.06 -25.52
CA GLU A 807 -17.20 28.30 -25.52
C GLU A 807 -16.49 27.40 -24.54
N LEU A 808 -17.01 27.20 -23.32
CA LEU A 808 -16.47 26.26 -22.35
C LEU A 808 -16.53 24.81 -22.87
N GLU A 809 -17.65 24.42 -23.48
CA GLU A 809 -17.81 23.10 -24.09
C GLU A 809 -16.72 22.87 -25.15
N ARG A 810 -16.54 23.81 -26.09
CA ARG A 810 -15.52 23.73 -27.12
C ARG A 810 -14.12 23.61 -26.53
N ILE A 811 -13.79 24.40 -25.52
CA ILE A 811 -12.48 24.34 -24.86
C ILE A 811 -12.27 22.96 -24.19
N PHE A 812 -13.24 22.48 -23.45
CA PHE A 812 -13.07 21.22 -22.70
C PHE A 812 -13.16 19.98 -23.57
N THR A 813 -13.87 20.00 -24.70
CA THR A 813 -14.12 18.82 -25.54
C THR A 813 -13.44 18.84 -26.90
N GLU A 814 -12.82 19.95 -27.30
CA GLU A 814 -12.10 20.07 -28.57
C GLU A 814 -10.67 20.58 -28.44
N GLU A 815 -10.37 21.50 -27.50
CA GLU A 815 -9.02 22.07 -27.33
C GLU A 815 -8.17 21.31 -26.31
N LEU A 816 -8.75 20.99 -25.15
CA LEU A 816 -8.03 20.32 -24.06
C LEU A 816 -8.08 18.81 -24.18
N GLY A 817 -9.12 18.25 -24.84
CA GLY A 817 -9.31 16.83 -25.05
C GLY A 817 -10.59 16.54 -25.84
N THR A 818 -11.13 15.33 -25.68
CA THR A 818 -12.37 14.89 -26.36
C THR A 818 -13.56 14.86 -25.41
N VAL A 819 -14.77 14.63 -25.96
CA VAL A 819 -16.00 14.41 -25.14
C VAL A 819 -15.81 13.21 -24.22
N GLU A 820 -15.23 12.11 -24.75
CA GLU A 820 -14.95 10.89 -23.99
C GLU A 820 -13.96 11.16 -22.85
N ASP A 821 -12.94 12.01 -23.07
CA ASP A 821 -11.98 12.41 -22.01
C ASP A 821 -12.69 13.17 -20.91
N TYR A 822 -13.63 14.07 -21.26
CA TYR A 822 -14.41 14.80 -20.27
C TYR A 822 -15.32 13.86 -19.46
N GLU A 823 -16.13 13.04 -20.14
CA GLU A 823 -17.05 12.10 -19.50
C GLU A 823 -16.33 11.10 -18.58
N MET A 824 -15.18 10.60 -19.00
CA MET A 824 -14.39 9.65 -18.21
C MET A 824 -13.79 10.28 -16.96
N ASN A 825 -13.38 11.57 -17.00
CA ASN A 825 -12.75 12.26 -15.89
C ASN A 825 -13.73 12.96 -14.95
N TYR A 826 -14.84 13.47 -15.47
CA TYR A 826 -15.78 14.33 -14.75
C TYR A 826 -17.24 13.87 -14.81
N GLN A 827 -17.52 12.78 -15.52
CA GLN A 827 -18.88 12.24 -15.74
C GLN A 827 -19.80 13.33 -16.31
N ASP A 828 -21.06 13.35 -15.89
CA ASP A 828 -22.05 14.34 -16.33
C ASP A 828 -21.98 15.68 -15.58
N THR A 829 -20.83 16.01 -14.95
CA THR A 829 -20.70 17.27 -14.20
C THR A 829 -20.73 18.46 -15.16
N PRO A 830 -21.68 19.42 -15.03
CA PRO A 830 -21.70 20.60 -15.88
C PRO A 830 -20.40 21.41 -15.82
N PHE A 831 -19.92 21.93 -16.95
CA PHE A 831 -18.65 22.65 -17.07
C PHE A 831 -18.51 23.81 -16.07
N GLY A 832 -19.57 24.60 -15.89
CA GLY A 832 -19.51 25.71 -14.93
C GLY A 832 -19.40 25.27 -13.49
N LEU A 833 -20.01 24.15 -13.09
CA LEU A 833 -19.84 23.58 -11.74
C LEU A 833 -18.43 23.01 -11.55
N LEU A 834 -17.86 22.38 -12.58
CA LEU A 834 -16.48 21.89 -12.55
C LEU A 834 -15.50 23.06 -12.36
N ILE A 835 -15.65 24.12 -13.12
CA ILE A 835 -14.77 25.32 -13.02
C ILE A 835 -14.85 25.91 -11.60
N ARG A 836 -16.02 26.05 -11.02
CA ARG A 836 -16.17 26.55 -9.65
C ARG A 836 -15.51 25.66 -8.63
N LYS A 837 -15.58 24.34 -8.81
CA LYS A 837 -14.94 23.38 -7.92
C LYS A 837 -13.42 23.47 -7.97
N ILE A 838 -12.85 23.71 -9.15
CA ILE A 838 -11.38 23.78 -9.36
C ILE A 838 -10.85 25.16 -9.00
N ALA A 839 -11.43 26.22 -9.55
CA ALA A 839 -10.95 27.59 -9.40
C ALA A 839 -11.35 28.24 -8.07
N LYS A 840 -12.32 27.65 -7.37
CA LYS A 840 -13.01 28.15 -6.17
C LYS A 840 -13.74 29.46 -6.44
N MET A 841 -14.80 29.70 -5.69
CA MET A 841 -15.55 30.94 -5.82
C MET A 841 -14.96 32.07 -4.96
N ASP A 842 -15.08 33.32 -5.42
CA ASP A 842 -14.71 34.47 -4.63
C ASP A 842 -15.57 34.56 -3.37
N ARG A 843 -14.95 34.79 -2.20
CA ARG A 843 -15.62 34.76 -0.90
C ARG A 843 -16.65 35.90 -0.75
N ASP A 844 -16.28 37.09 -1.23
CA ASP A 844 -17.14 38.24 -1.14
C ASP A 844 -18.36 38.11 -2.06
N ALA A 845 -18.17 37.49 -3.24
CA ALA A 845 -19.26 37.17 -4.16
C ALA A 845 -20.21 36.09 -3.59
N ALA A 846 -19.66 35.08 -2.91
CA ALA A 846 -20.44 34.06 -2.22
C ALA A 846 -21.26 34.68 -1.07
N TYR A 847 -20.67 35.53 -0.26
CA TYR A 847 -21.33 36.22 0.84
C TYR A 847 -22.40 37.22 0.33
N ALA A 848 -22.12 37.92 -0.77
CA ALA A 848 -23.05 38.86 -1.39
C ALA A 848 -24.36 38.19 -1.88
N ALA A 849 -24.32 36.88 -2.18
CA ALA A 849 -25.52 36.13 -2.51
C ALA A 849 -26.56 36.11 -1.35
N PHE A 850 -26.09 36.19 -0.11
CA PHE A 850 -26.92 36.24 1.10
C PHE A 850 -27.28 37.67 1.54
N ALA A 851 -26.75 38.73 0.90
CA ALA A 851 -26.88 40.10 1.36
C ALA A 851 -28.35 40.55 1.47
N ALA A 852 -29.20 40.18 0.52
CA ALA A 852 -30.65 40.55 0.56
C ALA A 852 -31.35 39.82 1.72
N PHE A 853 -31.04 38.55 1.94
CA PHE A 853 -31.56 37.77 3.07
C PHE A 853 -31.14 38.38 4.39
N ILE A 854 -29.85 38.68 4.56
CA ILE A 854 -29.30 39.29 5.78
C ILE A 854 -29.95 40.62 6.07
N ALA A 855 -30.14 41.46 5.05
CA ALA A 855 -30.77 42.79 5.22
C ALA A 855 -32.27 42.71 5.57
N LYS A 856 -32.99 41.71 5.02
CA LYS A 856 -34.45 41.55 5.24
C LYS A 856 -34.73 40.87 6.60
N GLU A 857 -34.07 39.73 6.88
CA GLU A 857 -34.42 38.89 8.02
C GLU A 857 -33.65 39.26 9.30
N ARG A 858 -32.57 40.08 9.19
CA ARG A 858 -31.71 40.52 10.31
C ARG A 858 -31.28 39.35 11.21
N PRO A 859 -30.59 38.37 10.70
CA PRO A 859 -30.29 37.12 11.38
C PRO A 859 -29.50 37.37 12.69
N ASN A 860 -29.75 36.51 13.70
CA ASN A 860 -29.01 36.50 14.95
C ASN A 860 -27.59 35.91 14.77
N ALA A 861 -26.80 35.91 15.84
CA ALA A 861 -25.40 35.44 15.80
C ALA A 861 -25.27 33.97 15.38
N GLU A 862 -26.20 33.10 15.75
CA GLU A 862 -26.20 31.67 15.39
C GLU A 862 -26.50 31.46 13.90
N GLN A 863 -27.46 32.25 13.40
CA GLN A 863 -27.84 32.25 11.96
C GLN A 863 -26.71 32.84 11.11
N ILE A 864 -26.04 33.91 11.54
CA ILE A 864 -24.89 34.48 10.85
C ILE A 864 -23.75 33.46 10.80
N HIS A 865 -23.44 32.79 11.89
CA HIS A 865 -22.42 31.77 11.93
C HIS A 865 -22.72 30.60 10.95
N PHE A 866 -23.98 30.17 10.86
CA PHE A 866 -24.41 29.18 9.90
C PHE A 866 -24.25 29.66 8.44
N ILE A 867 -24.61 30.90 8.16
CA ILE A 867 -24.41 31.52 6.83
C ILE A 867 -22.92 31.50 6.47
N GLU A 868 -22.03 31.87 7.40
CA GLU A 868 -20.59 31.86 7.21
C GLU A 868 -20.05 30.43 6.91
N GLN A 869 -20.53 29.42 7.63
CA GLN A 869 -20.19 28.03 7.35
C GLN A 869 -20.61 27.60 5.93
N VAL A 870 -21.78 28.00 5.47
CA VAL A 870 -22.26 27.71 4.13
C VAL A 870 -21.47 28.47 3.07
N VAL A 871 -21.12 29.72 3.33
CA VAL A 871 -20.27 30.53 2.45
C VAL A 871 -18.89 29.88 2.32
N ASP A 872 -18.25 29.50 3.43
CA ASP A 872 -16.94 28.84 3.41
C ASP A 872 -16.97 27.52 2.64
N TYR A 873 -18.05 26.74 2.81
CA TYR A 873 -18.23 25.52 2.06
C TYR A 873 -18.40 25.77 0.55
N VAL A 874 -19.20 26.75 0.16
CA VAL A 874 -19.42 27.13 -1.24
C VAL A 874 -18.13 27.67 -1.87
N VAL A 875 -17.34 28.44 -1.15
CA VAL A 875 -16.03 28.93 -1.60
C VAL A 875 -15.12 27.74 -1.91
N GLU A 876 -15.06 26.75 -1.01
CA GLU A 876 -14.17 25.59 -1.16
C GLU A 876 -14.67 24.58 -2.21
N ASN A 877 -15.97 24.34 -2.31
CA ASN A 877 -16.56 23.30 -3.15
C ASN A 877 -17.26 23.81 -4.42
N GLY A 878 -17.42 25.14 -4.55
CA GLY A 878 -18.03 25.80 -5.67
C GLY A 878 -19.57 25.89 -5.60
N TYR A 879 -20.23 24.97 -4.91
CA TYR A 879 -21.70 24.91 -4.75
C TYR A 879 -22.08 23.87 -3.68
N VAL A 880 -23.36 23.88 -3.26
CA VAL A 880 -23.95 22.80 -2.45
C VAL A 880 -24.71 21.87 -3.38
N ASN A 881 -24.37 20.58 -3.38
CA ASN A 881 -24.93 19.63 -4.33
C ASN A 881 -26.41 19.34 -4.07
N ASN A 882 -26.76 19.07 -2.82
CA ASN A 882 -28.14 18.81 -2.39
C ASN A 882 -28.47 19.64 -1.15
N VAL A 883 -29.60 20.28 -1.16
CA VAL A 883 -30.11 21.09 -0.02
C VAL A 883 -30.22 20.26 1.27
N LEU A 884 -30.47 18.95 1.18
CA LEU A 884 -30.49 18.05 2.33
C LEU A 884 -29.09 17.92 3.00
N ASP A 885 -28.02 18.29 2.31
CA ASP A 885 -26.68 18.29 2.89
C ASP A 885 -26.51 19.35 3.98
N LEU A 886 -27.34 20.44 3.96
CA LEU A 886 -27.40 21.43 5.03
C LEU A 886 -27.89 20.85 6.38
N MET A 887 -28.45 19.65 6.37
CA MET A 887 -28.89 18.93 7.59
C MET A 887 -27.89 17.92 8.12
N LYS A 888 -26.73 17.78 7.46
CA LYS A 888 -25.65 16.82 7.79
C LYS A 888 -24.38 17.55 8.16
N ALA A 889 -23.42 16.81 8.67
CA ALA A 889 -22.07 17.36 8.89
C ALA A 889 -21.47 17.91 7.56
N PRO A 890 -20.82 19.08 7.57
CA PRO A 890 -20.42 19.89 8.74
C PRO A 890 -21.50 20.84 9.27
N PHE A 891 -22.66 20.95 8.58
CA PHE A 891 -23.68 21.98 8.87
C PHE A 891 -24.60 21.66 10.05
N ASP A 892 -24.59 20.46 10.60
CA ASP A 892 -25.41 20.07 11.74
C ASP A 892 -24.81 20.47 13.11
N ARG A 893 -23.64 21.11 13.10
CA ARG A 893 -22.93 21.56 14.32
C ARG A 893 -22.24 22.93 14.11
N PRO A 894 -22.22 23.81 15.11
CA PRO A 894 -22.84 23.64 16.42
C PRO A 894 -24.37 23.83 16.42
N TYR A 895 -24.92 24.35 15.31
CA TYR A 895 -26.37 24.72 15.22
C TYR A 895 -27.01 23.95 14.05
N LYS A 896 -28.25 23.46 14.27
CA LYS A 896 -28.98 22.75 13.23
C LYS A 896 -29.81 23.70 12.38
N PHE A 897 -29.68 23.65 11.06
CA PHE A 897 -30.44 24.49 10.11
C PHE A 897 -31.94 24.54 10.39
N SER A 898 -32.54 23.37 10.64
CA SER A 898 -33.99 23.26 10.92
C SER A 898 -34.44 23.84 12.28
N VAL A 899 -33.51 24.19 13.18
CA VAL A 899 -33.80 24.69 14.51
C VAL A 899 -33.61 26.20 14.57
N ILE A 900 -32.59 26.74 13.93
CA ILE A 900 -32.21 28.15 14.02
C ILE A 900 -32.95 29.03 12.99
N PHE A 901 -33.48 28.42 11.90
CA PHE A 901 -34.26 29.14 10.90
C PHE A 901 -35.74 28.73 10.92
N THR A 902 -36.65 29.69 10.79
CA THR A 902 -38.07 29.44 10.58
C THR A 902 -38.27 28.76 9.20
N ARG A 903 -39.48 28.18 9.01
CA ARG A 903 -39.76 27.50 7.73
C ARG A 903 -39.77 28.48 6.52
N GLU A 904 -40.13 29.72 6.70
CA GLU A 904 -40.10 30.74 5.65
C GLU A 904 -38.66 31.15 5.34
N GLU A 905 -37.85 31.37 6.33
CA GLU A 905 -36.38 31.62 6.20
C GLU A 905 -35.65 30.47 5.55
N GLN A 906 -35.97 29.21 5.91
CA GLN A 906 -35.38 28.01 5.29
C GLN A 906 -35.70 27.97 3.78
N LEU A 907 -36.92 28.26 3.38
CA LEU A 907 -37.31 28.27 1.96
C LEU A 907 -36.57 29.35 1.17
N GLU A 908 -36.37 30.52 1.78
CA GLU A 908 -35.65 31.63 1.15
C GLU A 908 -34.15 31.32 1.08
N PHE A 909 -33.58 30.74 2.11
CA PHE A 909 -32.19 30.27 2.17
C PHE A 909 -31.92 29.21 1.07
N VAL A 910 -32.84 28.25 0.91
CA VAL A 910 -32.75 27.21 -0.12
C VAL A 910 -32.80 27.81 -1.53
N LYS A 911 -33.57 28.86 -1.74
CA LYS A 911 -33.60 29.56 -3.05
C LYS A 911 -32.22 30.17 -3.36
N ILE A 912 -31.54 30.74 -2.35
CA ILE A 912 -30.23 31.35 -2.54
C ILE A 912 -29.22 30.27 -2.92
N ILE A 913 -29.21 29.12 -2.20
CA ILE A 913 -28.34 28.00 -2.51
C ILE A 913 -28.57 27.47 -3.93
N ASN A 914 -29.82 27.29 -4.32
CA ASN A 914 -30.13 26.86 -5.68
C ASN A 914 -29.72 27.91 -6.72
N GLN A 915 -29.92 29.20 -6.47
CA GLN A 915 -29.48 30.27 -7.34
C GLN A 915 -27.95 30.28 -7.54
N ILE A 916 -27.18 30.03 -6.48
CA ILE A 916 -25.72 29.89 -6.57
C ILE A 916 -25.36 28.76 -7.53
N LYS A 917 -26.05 27.63 -7.44
CA LYS A 917 -25.86 26.48 -8.33
C LYS A 917 -26.29 26.78 -9.76
N ASP A 918 -27.51 27.35 -9.92
CA ASP A 918 -28.11 27.62 -11.21
C ASP A 918 -27.31 28.66 -12.02
N ASN A 919 -26.66 29.62 -11.36
CA ASN A 919 -25.77 30.57 -12.03
C ASN A 919 -24.58 29.92 -12.75
N ALA A 920 -24.27 28.68 -12.45
CA ALA A 920 -23.18 27.92 -13.08
C ALA A 920 -23.67 26.84 -14.06
N VAL A 921 -24.97 26.73 -14.25
CA VAL A 921 -25.60 25.77 -15.17
C VAL A 921 -26.53 26.56 -16.10
N ILE A 922 -26.57 26.20 -17.37
CA ILE A 922 -27.57 26.81 -18.29
C ILE A 922 -28.96 26.35 -17.87
N ALA A 923 -29.88 27.31 -17.79
CA ALA A 923 -31.29 27.08 -17.54
C ALA A 923 -31.97 26.38 -18.74
#